data_bf5e071bd29361addf02234f0b004484
#
_entry.id   bf5e071bd29361addf02234f0b004484
#
_cell.length_a   1.000
_cell.length_b   1.000
_cell.length_c   1.000
_cell.angle_alpha   90.00
_cell.angle_beta   90.00
_cell.angle_gamma   90.00
#
_symmetry.space_group_name_H-M   'P 1'
#
loop_
_entity.id
_entity.type
_entity.pdbx_description
1 polymer ?
#
loop_
_entity_poly.entity_id
_entity_poly.type
_entity_poly.pdbx_seq_one_letter_code
_entity_poly.pdbx_strand_id
1 'polypeptide(L)'
;MYRKIALCALCLTMLSATAAERYLSRREAIRAANDFRRQKRYVEAEHAFREAQRLSKSANDRKSARESANEMHSRARALQNDFKNQIDELKNIWRDDDSSGEAARCYSAIMQSDEFTVAMKFDAYKICNGLLSRDANTARLKGDYKLFQRIQAKRAKVAQQAADLPELPLEKHDEALSDVMFASRDARDFDTCIRTAQYLLENASTHKTRMNAAALLVHGYYGIKDYENVIRAGNIFLRQSTGELREKQEIRVIIGNACFALKRYEDAARAYRSVATTEEESGSNWHIRAAKSGLISAYAALNDDVRLKRACEEILAQGFDEELNRLCNTHLFRIVLRTNDKAAIAKAYQRALKESVSADQKAETMHIYMDWLIKEKRHREALKIAQEALAVPGCSNAQQEKNLRRAAECYNRLKMTGESNKCQLKLAEIIRRDTPFAEAFARANAASAGRNYGLAIELAEQAIKASADNEQLARASLFCGRQHLMRKEHKLALEYFSRAAKAQELPPRERIDAMASAGRCLAALNDREQAEKYFRSVLQYGRRHPEVSAWLAGPLYDLTRPMINRKEFKEVIALAENFTGEEFHRNLRIAAYRQLASAQLRNGDLDAAAASAENVLSFEKISAWDAFDANMTLAQAYQKKKDYDRAEHYARNAANGPENSGSRRSAWWIVVNSCKASGQSKQKQRSILRTILEDPVISGRDKVDFRLAYIYLLDPEKDKNKIKQQIGLCKKETLSPSQKKQIQALEAK
;
A
#
# COMPACT_ATOMS: atom_id res chain seq x y z
N MET A 1 16.76 52.23 22.32
CA MET A 1 17.47 52.53 23.57
C MET A 1 16.79 51.89 24.78
N TYR A 2 15.48 51.88 24.92
CA TYR A 2 14.73 51.31 26.06
C TYR A 2 14.82 49.78 26.23
N ARG A 3 15.08 48.99 25.17
CA ARG A 3 15.27 47.53 25.26
C ARG A 3 16.62 47.07 25.80
N LYS A 4 17.67 47.93 25.76
CA LYS A 4 18.99 47.62 26.34
C LYS A 4 19.04 47.81 27.86
N ILE A 5 18.21 48.69 28.41
CA ILE A 5 18.14 48.96 29.85
C ILE A 5 17.29 47.87 30.57
N ALA A 6 16.27 47.31 29.91
CA ALA A 6 15.44 46.23 30.47
C ALA A 6 16.22 44.91 30.65
N LEU A 7 17.18 44.57 29.72
CA LEU A 7 17.97 43.35 29.86
C LEU A 7 19.00 43.41 30.97
N CYS A 8 19.60 44.58 31.20
CA CYS A 8 20.51 44.79 32.37
C CYS A 8 19.76 44.82 33.70
N ALA A 9 18.54 45.31 33.73
CA ALA A 9 17.71 45.33 34.96
C ALA A 9 17.22 43.92 35.32
N LEU A 10 16.85 43.07 34.36
CA LEU A 10 16.46 41.67 34.60
C LEU A 10 17.64 40.81 35.13
N CYS A 11 18.84 41.01 34.66
CA CYS A 11 20.03 40.32 35.21
C CYS A 11 20.36 40.77 36.62
N LEU A 12 20.05 42.03 37.00
CA LEU A 12 20.27 42.55 38.35
C LEU A 12 19.17 42.14 39.35
N THR A 13 17.96 41.92 38.90
CA THR A 13 16.83 41.54 39.78
C THR A 13 16.76 40.04 40.07
N MET A 14 17.29 39.18 39.21
CA MET A 14 17.40 37.74 39.50
C MET A 14 18.56 37.40 40.45
N LEU A 15 19.51 38.29 40.65
CA LEU A 15 20.59 38.15 41.63
C LEU A 15 20.20 38.50 43.07
N SER A 16 18.97 39.01 43.29
CA SER A 16 18.56 39.51 44.63
C SER A 16 17.52 38.62 45.36
N ALA A 17 17.18 37.46 44.81
CA ALA A 17 16.13 36.61 45.40
C ALA A 17 16.62 35.34 46.11
N THR A 18 17.94 35.15 46.29
CA THR A 18 18.41 34.18 47.27
C THR A 18 18.31 34.82 48.63
N ALA A 19 17.42 34.27 49.48
CA ALA A 19 17.31 34.65 50.90
C ALA A 19 18.74 34.74 51.48
N ALA A 20 19.10 35.93 51.95
CA ALA A 20 20.39 36.15 52.58
C ALA A 20 20.51 35.16 53.75
N GLU A 21 21.26 34.08 53.56
CA GLU A 21 21.60 33.17 54.65
C GLU A 21 22.37 33.98 55.71
N ARG A 22 21.77 34.13 56.89
CA ARG A 22 22.40 34.80 58.02
C ARG A 22 23.29 33.78 58.71
N TYR A 23 24.59 33.90 58.46
CA TYR A 23 25.55 33.09 59.20
C TYR A 23 25.65 33.54 60.67
N LEU A 24 25.58 32.57 61.56
CA LEU A 24 25.66 32.83 63.02
C LEU A 24 27.07 33.07 63.49
N SER A 25 28.10 32.65 62.73
CA SER A 25 29.48 32.87 63.09
C SER A 25 30.37 33.10 61.86
N ARG A 26 31.50 33.82 62.06
CA ARG A 26 32.58 34.00 61.06
C ARG A 26 33.07 32.67 60.49
N ARG A 27 33.23 31.66 61.39
CA ARG A 27 33.73 30.32 60.99
C ARG A 27 32.77 29.61 60.05
N GLU A 28 31.52 29.73 60.27
CA GLU A 28 30.44 29.21 59.41
C GLU A 28 30.39 29.93 58.07
N ALA A 29 30.47 31.27 58.07
CA ALA A 29 30.52 32.06 56.84
C ALA A 29 31.73 31.72 55.96
N ILE A 30 32.95 31.53 56.58
CA ILE A 30 34.15 31.11 55.84
C ILE A 30 34.02 29.69 55.28
N ARG A 31 33.43 28.76 56.03
CA ARG A 31 33.21 27.38 55.55
C ARG A 31 32.30 27.40 54.32
N ALA A 32 31.14 28.08 54.45
CA ALA A 32 30.19 28.23 53.34
C ALA A 32 30.86 28.91 52.11
N ALA A 33 31.65 30.01 52.33
CA ALA A 33 32.33 30.68 51.26
C ALA A 33 33.34 29.77 50.52
N ASN A 34 34.07 28.94 51.24
CA ASN A 34 34.99 27.97 50.62
C ASN A 34 34.27 26.84 49.89
N ASP A 35 33.13 26.39 50.39
CA ASP A 35 32.30 25.39 49.73
C ASP A 35 31.70 25.97 48.45
N PHE A 36 31.14 27.19 48.46
CA PHE A 36 30.72 27.89 47.25
C PHE A 36 31.88 28.12 46.26
N ARG A 37 33.09 28.49 46.74
CA ARG A 37 34.28 28.62 45.89
C ARG A 37 34.65 27.31 45.20
N ARG A 38 34.59 26.17 45.91
CA ARG A 38 34.82 24.84 45.34
C ARG A 38 33.80 24.47 44.28
N GLN A 39 32.57 24.90 44.49
CA GLN A 39 31.45 24.73 43.53
C GLN A 39 31.46 25.77 42.42
N LYS A 40 32.49 26.65 42.32
CA LYS A 40 32.59 27.75 41.34
C LYS A 40 31.43 28.75 41.39
N ARG A 41 30.71 28.81 42.51
CA ARG A 41 29.62 29.76 42.83
C ARG A 41 30.23 31.04 43.41
N TYR A 42 30.89 31.82 42.55
CA TYR A 42 31.73 32.93 42.98
C TYR A 42 30.95 34.09 43.57
N VAL A 43 29.71 34.33 43.14
CA VAL A 43 28.84 35.40 43.71
C VAL A 43 28.46 35.07 45.14
N GLU A 44 28.03 33.85 45.38
CA GLU A 44 27.66 33.37 46.70
C GLU A 44 28.87 33.28 47.63
N ALA A 45 30.04 32.86 47.07
CA ALA A 45 31.28 32.87 47.79
C ALA A 45 31.71 34.29 48.21
N GLU A 46 31.60 35.27 47.28
CA GLU A 46 31.81 36.69 47.61
C GLU A 46 30.90 37.15 48.75
N HIS A 47 29.62 36.88 48.65
CA HIS A 47 28.64 37.27 49.70
C HIS A 47 29.02 36.65 51.04
N ALA A 48 29.33 35.36 51.11
CA ALA A 48 29.71 34.67 52.33
C ALA A 48 31.03 35.19 52.91
N PHE A 49 32.04 35.56 52.08
CA PHE A 49 33.23 36.22 52.56
C PHE A 49 32.99 37.63 53.06
N ARG A 50 32.06 38.40 52.45
CA ARG A 50 31.63 39.72 52.98
C ARG A 50 30.93 39.60 54.34
N GLU A 51 30.10 38.58 54.55
CA GLU A 51 29.53 38.29 55.83
C GLU A 51 30.59 37.85 56.87
N ALA A 52 31.56 37.02 56.46
CA ALA A 52 32.73 36.68 57.30
C ALA A 52 33.53 37.93 57.68
N GLN A 53 33.70 38.88 56.79
CA GLN A 53 34.30 40.18 57.06
C GLN A 53 33.51 40.97 58.12
N ARG A 54 32.17 41.02 58.00
CA ARG A 54 31.31 41.71 58.95
C ARG A 54 31.35 41.08 60.33
N LEU A 55 31.42 39.77 60.42
CA LEU A 55 31.44 39.02 61.70
C LEU A 55 32.83 38.93 62.32
N SER A 56 33.85 39.47 61.64
CA SER A 56 35.25 39.44 62.16
C SER A 56 35.55 40.50 63.24
N LYS A 57 36.10 40.07 64.35
CA LYS A 57 36.47 40.94 65.46
C LYS A 57 37.88 41.52 65.26
N SER A 58 38.84 40.80 64.67
CA SER A 58 40.25 41.21 64.44
C SER A 58 40.34 41.98 63.11
N ALA A 59 41.28 42.99 63.10
CA ALA A 59 41.57 43.73 61.86
C ALA A 59 42.18 42.89 60.77
N ASN A 60 43.09 41.95 61.14
CA ASN A 60 43.69 41.02 60.20
C ASN A 60 42.68 40.05 59.56
N ASP A 61 41.74 39.54 60.35
CA ASP A 61 40.70 38.70 59.88
C ASP A 61 39.73 39.44 58.93
N ARG A 62 39.38 40.70 59.22
CA ARG A 62 38.62 41.57 58.33
C ARG A 62 39.31 41.81 56.97
N LYS A 63 40.62 42.04 57.03
CA LYS A 63 41.48 42.26 55.83
C LYS A 63 41.47 40.99 54.93
N SER A 64 41.75 39.82 55.53
CA SER A 64 41.77 38.54 54.82
C SER A 64 40.44 38.18 54.17
N ALA A 65 39.37 38.36 54.92
CA ALA A 65 37.98 38.07 54.36
C ALA A 65 37.62 39.06 53.24
N ARG A 66 38.05 40.34 53.32
CA ARG A 66 37.86 41.35 52.29
C ARG A 66 38.68 41.01 51.03
N GLU A 67 39.89 40.58 51.17
CA GLU A 67 40.76 40.15 50.03
C GLU A 67 40.12 38.95 49.31
N SER A 68 39.69 37.94 50.08
CA SER A 68 39.02 36.79 49.53
C SER A 68 37.68 37.16 48.82
N ALA A 69 36.90 38.08 49.40
CA ALA A 69 35.68 38.58 48.73
C ALA A 69 35.99 39.30 47.43
N ASN A 70 37.04 40.16 47.42
CA ASN A 70 37.44 40.86 46.20
C ASN A 70 37.99 39.91 45.12
N GLU A 71 38.70 38.83 45.50
CA GLU A 71 39.10 37.76 44.57
C GLU A 71 37.89 37.10 43.94
N MET A 72 36.90 36.70 44.75
CA MET A 72 35.66 36.09 44.24
C MET A 72 34.88 37.04 43.33
N HIS A 73 34.80 38.34 43.70
CA HIS A 73 34.22 39.35 42.84
C HIS A 73 34.88 39.44 41.46
N SER A 74 36.24 39.45 41.44
CA SER A 74 36.98 39.47 40.18
C SER A 74 36.74 38.23 39.34
N ARG A 75 36.72 37.04 39.98
CA ARG A 75 36.39 35.78 39.31
C ARG A 75 34.95 35.75 38.77
N ALA A 76 33.98 36.21 39.54
CA ALA A 76 32.60 36.33 39.12
C ALA A 76 32.47 37.23 37.89
N ARG A 77 33.14 38.38 37.87
CA ARG A 77 33.17 39.30 36.72
C ARG A 77 33.84 38.69 35.50
N ALA A 78 34.99 38.02 35.68
CA ALA A 78 35.68 37.33 34.60
C ALA A 78 34.75 36.27 33.94
N LEU A 79 34.09 35.44 34.76
CA LEU A 79 33.17 34.44 34.30
C LEU A 79 31.96 35.04 33.59
N GLN A 80 31.38 36.14 34.10
CA GLN A 80 30.28 36.86 33.44
C GLN A 80 30.71 37.43 32.09
N ASN A 81 31.93 37.96 31.97
CA ASN A 81 32.45 38.49 30.72
C ASN A 81 32.70 37.38 29.69
N ASP A 82 33.29 36.26 30.15
CA ASP A 82 33.49 35.10 29.27
C ASP A 82 32.16 34.54 28.77
N PHE A 83 31.18 34.32 29.64
CA PHE A 83 29.84 33.91 29.26
C PHE A 83 29.21 34.90 28.28
N LYS A 84 29.32 36.20 28.53
CA LYS A 84 28.82 37.24 27.63
C LYS A 84 29.44 37.14 26.24
N ASN A 85 30.77 36.94 26.17
CA ASN A 85 31.51 36.80 24.92
C ASN A 85 31.02 35.58 24.13
N GLN A 86 30.84 34.44 24.78
CA GLN A 86 30.33 33.24 24.15
C GLN A 86 28.86 33.38 23.68
N ILE A 87 28.03 34.11 24.43
CA ILE A 87 26.67 34.46 24.03
C ILE A 87 26.65 35.42 22.85
N ASP A 88 27.54 36.40 22.82
CA ASP A 88 27.66 37.34 21.71
C ASP A 88 28.23 36.66 20.45
N GLU A 89 29.12 35.70 20.60
CA GLU A 89 29.57 34.79 19.54
C GLU A 89 28.36 33.96 19.01
N LEU A 90 27.64 33.30 19.88
CA LEU A 90 26.40 32.56 19.53
C LEU A 90 25.39 33.40 18.77
N LYS A 91 25.23 34.67 19.11
CA LYS A 91 24.34 35.61 18.41
C LYS A 91 24.92 36.09 17.06
N ASN A 92 26.25 36.19 16.94
CA ASN A 92 26.92 36.68 15.72
C ASN A 92 27.02 35.61 14.62
N ILE A 93 27.17 34.35 14.99
CA ILE A 93 27.13 33.20 14.07
C ILE A 93 25.88 33.19 13.21
N TRP A 94 24.86 33.88 13.63
CA TRP A 94 23.52 33.84 13.05
C TRP A 94 23.33 34.64 11.74
N ARG A 95 24.36 35.33 11.26
CA ARG A 95 24.26 36.20 10.07
C ARG A 95 24.51 35.49 8.73
N ASP A 96 25.00 34.23 8.75
CA ASP A 96 25.33 33.45 7.56
C ASP A 96 24.34 32.31 7.31
N ASP A 97 24.11 31.94 6.03
CA ASP A 97 23.06 31.00 5.56
C ASP A 97 23.11 29.58 6.11
N ASP A 98 24.16 29.11 6.80
CA ASP A 98 24.26 27.79 7.46
C ASP A 98 24.49 27.88 8.99
N SER A 99 23.88 28.86 9.61
CA SER A 99 24.07 29.20 11.02
C SER A 99 23.58 28.14 12.02
N SER A 100 22.61 27.30 11.65
CA SER A 100 21.98 26.34 12.59
C SER A 100 22.93 25.26 13.11
N GLY A 101 23.93 24.86 12.33
CA GLY A 101 24.94 23.87 12.74
C GLY A 101 25.96 24.44 13.69
N GLU A 102 26.39 25.66 13.46
CA GLU A 102 27.39 26.38 14.22
C GLU A 102 26.86 26.87 15.57
N ALA A 103 25.63 27.43 15.56
CA ALA A 103 24.91 27.79 16.79
C ALA A 103 24.74 26.60 17.74
N ALA A 104 24.40 25.44 17.22
CA ALA A 104 24.28 24.22 18.03
C ALA A 104 25.64 23.75 18.59
N ARG A 105 26.74 23.91 17.84
CA ARG A 105 28.09 23.59 18.32
C ARG A 105 28.57 24.57 19.42
N CYS A 106 28.38 25.88 19.22
CA CYS A 106 28.68 26.89 20.22
C CYS A 106 27.89 26.65 21.51
N TYR A 107 26.61 26.39 21.39
CA TYR A 107 25.77 26.02 22.54
C TYR A 107 26.29 24.76 23.25
N SER A 108 26.65 23.71 22.51
CA SER A 108 27.17 22.47 23.09
C SER A 108 28.49 22.74 23.87
N ALA A 109 29.35 23.65 23.42
CA ALA A 109 30.53 24.05 24.13
C ALA A 109 30.20 24.74 25.48
N ILE A 110 29.21 25.64 25.49
CA ILE A 110 28.71 26.27 26.73
C ILE A 110 28.18 25.22 27.71
N MET A 111 27.42 24.23 27.20
CA MET A 111 26.83 23.15 28.01
C MET A 111 27.89 22.23 28.64
N GLN A 112 28.99 21.98 27.95
CA GLN A 112 30.11 21.14 28.43
C GLN A 112 31.05 21.85 29.42
N SER A 113 30.99 23.16 29.47
CA SER A 113 31.86 23.92 30.40
C SER A 113 31.43 23.67 31.87
N ASP A 114 32.40 23.28 32.69
CA ASP A 114 32.21 23.14 34.15
C ASP A 114 32.19 24.48 34.89
N GLU A 115 32.49 25.57 34.19
CA GLU A 115 32.61 26.90 34.79
C GLU A 115 31.24 27.62 34.84
N PHE A 116 30.34 27.33 33.91
CA PHE A 116 29.07 28.01 33.87
C PHE A 116 28.01 27.36 34.77
N THR A 117 27.25 28.21 35.46
CA THR A 117 26.17 27.75 36.32
C THR A 117 25.01 27.19 35.52
N VAL A 118 24.13 26.36 36.13
CA VAL A 118 22.92 25.83 35.54
C VAL A 118 22.04 26.96 34.97
N ALA A 119 21.92 28.08 35.67
CA ALA A 119 21.17 29.24 35.22
C ALA A 119 21.75 29.84 33.92
N MET A 120 23.07 30.02 33.85
CA MET A 120 23.77 30.51 32.66
C MET A 120 23.60 29.57 31.46
N LYS A 121 23.74 28.28 31.69
CA LYS A 121 23.51 27.25 30.65
C LYS A 121 22.09 27.28 30.13
N PHE A 122 21.11 27.46 31.02
CA PHE A 122 19.70 27.57 30.63
C PHE A 122 19.40 28.86 29.85
N ASP A 123 20.05 30.00 30.20
CA ASP A 123 19.91 31.24 29.43
C ASP A 123 20.52 31.11 28.03
N ALA A 124 21.68 30.42 27.90
CA ALA A 124 22.26 30.09 26.62
C ALA A 124 21.32 29.21 25.77
N TYR A 125 20.68 28.23 26.41
CA TYR A 125 19.65 27.41 25.78
C TYR A 125 18.51 28.26 25.18
N LYS A 126 17.94 29.18 25.95
CA LYS A 126 16.86 30.05 25.48
C LYS A 126 17.23 30.85 24.22
N ILE A 127 18.46 31.34 24.19
CA ILE A 127 19.00 32.09 23.05
C ILE A 127 19.13 31.15 21.84
N CYS A 128 19.80 30.00 22.00
CA CYS A 128 20.00 29.02 20.92
C CYS A 128 18.66 28.51 20.38
N ASN A 129 17.72 28.11 21.25
CA ASN A 129 16.40 27.67 20.88
C ASN A 129 15.63 28.74 20.12
N GLY A 130 15.72 30.02 20.51
CA GLY A 130 15.11 31.15 19.80
C GLY A 130 15.68 31.36 18.39
N LEU A 131 17.03 31.21 18.23
CA LEU A 131 17.69 31.28 16.92
C LEU A 131 17.22 30.14 16.00
N LEU A 132 17.29 28.89 16.48
CA LEU A 132 16.84 27.73 15.74
C LEU A 132 15.35 27.79 15.37
N SER A 133 14.50 28.31 16.26
CA SER A 133 13.06 28.51 15.98
C SER A 133 12.83 29.49 14.86
N ARG A 134 13.62 30.57 14.76
CA ARG A 134 13.54 31.58 13.70
C ARG A 134 13.97 30.99 12.35
N ASP A 135 15.09 30.23 12.34
CA ASP A 135 15.58 29.59 11.13
C ASP A 135 14.57 28.54 10.62
N ALA A 136 13.99 27.75 11.52
CA ALA A 136 12.93 26.81 11.18
C ALA A 136 11.72 27.52 10.54
N ASN A 137 11.27 28.65 11.13
CA ASN A 137 10.16 29.41 10.58
C ASN A 137 10.51 29.99 9.20
N THR A 138 11.75 30.43 8.99
CA THR A 138 12.22 30.94 7.68
C THR A 138 12.22 29.82 6.64
N ALA A 139 12.72 28.62 6.97
CA ALA A 139 12.67 27.46 6.10
C ALA A 139 11.22 27.08 5.73
N ARG A 140 10.31 27.10 6.72
CA ARG A 140 8.87 26.84 6.51
C ARG A 140 8.24 27.86 5.56
N LEU A 141 8.53 29.14 5.72
CA LEU A 141 8.00 30.22 4.87
C LEU A 141 8.53 30.12 3.43
N LYS A 142 9.77 29.65 3.24
CA LYS A 142 10.36 29.37 1.94
C LYS A 142 9.85 28.06 1.29
N GLY A 143 9.03 27.26 2.01
CA GLY A 143 8.53 25.96 1.54
C GLY A 143 9.55 24.81 1.63
N ASP A 144 10.74 25.03 2.21
CA ASP A 144 11.75 24.00 2.40
C ASP A 144 11.46 23.17 3.67
N TYR A 145 10.50 22.26 3.54
CA TYR A 145 10.10 21.39 4.64
C TYR A 145 11.17 20.39 5.09
N LYS A 146 12.14 20.02 4.21
CA LYS A 146 13.24 19.14 4.61
C LYS A 146 14.22 19.88 5.51
N LEU A 147 14.54 21.11 5.19
CA LEU A 147 15.38 21.96 6.03
C LEU A 147 14.67 22.27 7.36
N PHE A 148 13.38 22.62 7.30
CA PHE A 148 12.55 22.83 8.49
C PHE A 148 12.65 21.65 9.46
N GLN A 149 12.42 20.42 8.99
CA GLN A 149 12.48 19.20 9.82
C GLN A 149 13.88 18.97 10.41
N ARG A 150 14.96 19.20 9.63
CA ARG A 150 16.33 19.09 10.11
C ARG A 150 16.64 20.09 11.22
N ILE A 151 16.18 21.32 11.08
CA ILE A 151 16.37 22.36 12.12
C ILE A 151 15.58 22.00 13.37
N GLN A 152 14.33 21.54 13.24
CA GLN A 152 13.53 21.10 14.37
C GLN A 152 14.14 19.90 15.11
N ALA A 153 14.75 18.96 14.40
CA ALA A 153 15.49 17.86 15.04
C ALA A 153 16.71 18.36 15.84
N LYS A 154 17.45 19.37 15.35
CA LYS A 154 18.53 20.02 16.12
C LYS A 154 17.96 20.75 17.35
N ARG A 155 16.84 21.45 17.19
CA ARG A 155 16.15 22.16 18.26
C ARG A 155 15.72 21.21 19.38
N ALA A 156 15.16 20.04 19.04
CA ALA A 156 14.81 19.02 20.02
C ALA A 156 16.03 18.53 20.82
N LYS A 157 17.18 18.31 20.18
CA LYS A 157 18.42 17.91 20.86
C LYS A 157 18.94 19.00 21.80
N VAL A 158 18.93 20.25 21.36
CA VAL A 158 19.33 21.39 22.18
C VAL A 158 18.42 21.54 23.42
N ALA A 159 17.13 21.37 23.24
CA ALA A 159 16.17 21.41 24.34
C ALA A 159 16.35 20.22 25.31
N GLN A 160 16.64 19.01 24.79
CA GLN A 160 16.93 17.86 25.64
C GLN A 160 18.16 18.05 26.49
N GLN A 161 19.25 18.60 25.92
CA GLN A 161 20.47 18.93 26.68
C GLN A 161 20.17 19.92 27.82
N ALA A 162 19.24 20.86 27.62
CA ALA A 162 18.82 21.78 28.66
C ALA A 162 17.97 21.11 29.73
N ALA A 163 17.06 20.20 29.34
CA ALA A 163 16.26 19.42 30.27
C ALA A 163 17.12 18.49 31.16
N ASP A 164 18.21 17.98 30.62
CA ASP A 164 19.13 17.06 31.32
C ASP A 164 20.07 17.78 32.29
N LEU A 165 19.99 19.12 32.45
CA LEU A 165 20.79 19.88 33.41
C LEU A 165 20.48 19.45 34.85
N PRO A 166 21.51 19.09 35.65
CA PRO A 166 21.29 18.72 37.04
C PRO A 166 20.74 19.93 37.85
N GLU A 167 19.90 19.65 38.81
CA GLU A 167 19.28 20.67 39.72
C GLU A 167 18.56 21.81 38.99
N LEU A 168 18.03 21.57 37.77
CA LEU A 168 17.21 22.53 37.06
C LEU A 168 15.86 22.69 37.79
N PRO A 169 15.42 23.93 38.08
CA PRO A 169 14.07 24.15 38.65
C PRO A 169 12.98 23.50 37.78
N LEU A 170 11.97 22.90 38.42
CA LEU A 170 10.92 22.12 37.76
C LEU A 170 10.23 22.89 36.63
N GLU A 171 9.93 24.17 36.83
CA GLU A 171 9.31 25.02 35.79
C GLU A 171 10.20 25.16 34.53
N LYS A 172 11.52 25.31 34.73
CA LYS A 172 12.47 25.39 33.61
C LYS A 172 12.69 24.05 32.92
N HIS A 173 12.67 22.97 33.71
CA HIS A 173 12.69 21.61 33.18
C HIS A 173 11.45 21.34 32.31
N ASP A 174 10.26 21.70 32.78
CA ASP A 174 9.01 21.60 32.03
C ASP A 174 9.03 22.45 30.75
N GLU A 175 9.62 23.66 30.80
CA GLU A 175 9.83 24.53 29.64
C GLU A 175 10.70 23.85 28.59
N ALA A 176 11.86 23.32 28.99
CA ALA A 176 12.77 22.62 28.10
C ALA A 176 12.14 21.37 27.48
N LEU A 177 11.49 20.52 28.29
CA LEU A 177 10.79 19.34 27.81
C LEU A 177 9.60 19.68 26.87
N SER A 178 8.91 20.80 27.12
CA SER A 178 7.89 21.29 26.20
C SER A 178 8.48 21.61 24.82
N ASP A 179 9.64 22.25 24.79
CA ASP A 179 10.35 22.53 23.53
C ASP A 179 10.84 21.23 22.84
N VAL A 180 11.31 20.22 23.61
CA VAL A 180 11.62 18.88 23.06
C VAL A 180 10.39 18.31 22.37
N MET A 181 9.26 18.31 23.05
CA MET A 181 8.00 17.72 22.58
C MET A 181 7.52 18.42 21.30
N PHE A 182 7.46 19.75 21.26
CA PHE A 182 7.05 20.50 20.06
C PHE A 182 8.02 20.34 18.90
N ALA A 183 9.32 20.41 19.15
CA ALA A 183 10.33 20.29 18.12
C ALA A 183 10.40 18.88 17.55
N SER A 184 10.25 17.84 18.38
CA SER A 184 10.21 16.45 17.93
C SER A 184 9.00 16.15 17.05
N ARG A 185 7.79 16.67 17.39
CA ARG A 185 6.62 16.59 16.51
C ARG A 185 6.90 17.18 15.14
N ASP A 186 7.47 18.39 15.10
CA ASP A 186 7.74 19.11 13.86
C ASP A 186 8.86 18.46 13.04
N ALA A 187 9.81 17.80 13.72
CA ALA A 187 10.84 16.97 13.11
C ALA A 187 10.32 15.60 12.62
N ARG A 188 9.07 15.23 12.96
CA ARG A 188 8.46 13.91 12.77
C ARG A 188 9.10 12.77 13.58
N ASP A 189 9.83 13.11 14.64
CA ASP A 189 10.28 12.15 15.66
C ASP A 189 9.14 11.93 16.66
N PHE A 190 8.13 11.17 16.23
CA PHE A 190 6.92 10.97 17.00
C PHE A 190 7.15 10.13 18.27
N ASP A 191 8.13 9.25 18.27
CA ASP A 191 8.47 8.42 19.44
C ASP A 191 9.00 9.29 20.60
N THR A 192 9.91 10.21 20.31
CA THR A 192 10.40 11.18 21.31
C THR A 192 9.27 12.11 21.73
N CYS A 193 8.45 12.60 20.80
CA CYS A 193 7.29 13.43 21.11
C CYS A 193 6.34 12.72 22.08
N ILE A 194 5.95 11.47 21.82
CA ILE A 194 5.04 10.69 22.68
C ILE A 194 5.64 10.46 24.05
N ARG A 195 6.87 9.99 24.16
CA ARG A 195 7.53 9.75 25.47
C ARG A 195 7.61 11.00 26.32
N THR A 196 8.03 12.12 25.72
CA THR A 196 8.14 13.41 26.44
C THR A 196 6.76 13.93 26.84
N ALA A 197 5.76 13.80 25.97
CA ALA A 197 4.41 14.23 26.27
C ALA A 197 3.77 13.38 27.36
N GLN A 198 3.99 12.06 27.39
CA GLN A 198 3.52 11.18 28.47
C GLN A 198 4.11 11.60 29.80
N TYR A 199 5.44 11.84 29.84
CA TYR A 199 6.13 12.29 31.04
C TYR A 199 5.56 13.63 31.55
N LEU A 200 5.38 14.62 30.67
CA LEU A 200 4.86 15.93 31.05
C LEU A 200 3.37 15.88 31.47
N LEU A 201 2.59 14.97 30.90
CA LEU A 201 1.20 14.79 31.28
C LEU A 201 1.09 14.34 32.75
N GLU A 202 2.01 13.51 33.21
CA GLU A 202 2.03 12.96 34.56
C GLU A 202 2.72 13.86 35.56
N ASN A 203 3.83 14.52 35.16
CA ASN A 203 4.78 15.15 36.10
C ASN A 203 4.86 16.67 36.01
N ALA A 204 4.30 17.32 34.96
CA ALA A 204 4.47 18.75 34.78
C ALA A 204 3.86 19.58 35.94
N SER A 205 4.53 20.65 36.30
CA SER A 205 4.17 21.56 37.38
C SER A 205 2.86 22.31 37.13
N THR A 206 2.57 22.68 35.87
CA THR A 206 1.42 23.49 35.52
C THR A 206 0.34 22.71 34.78
N HIS A 207 -0.92 23.07 35.03
CA HIS A 207 -2.05 22.51 34.25
C HIS A 207 -1.92 22.80 32.76
N LYS A 208 -1.44 23.98 32.37
CA LYS A 208 -1.24 24.38 30.99
C LYS A 208 -0.26 23.44 30.27
N THR A 209 0.88 23.14 30.89
CA THR A 209 1.89 22.22 30.33
C THR A 209 1.30 20.82 30.17
N ARG A 210 0.55 20.31 31.14
CA ARG A 210 -0.16 19.03 31.03
C ARG A 210 -1.13 19.00 29.87
N MET A 211 -1.88 20.08 29.64
CA MET A 211 -2.84 20.15 28.53
C MET A 211 -2.14 20.21 27.16
N ASN A 212 -1.04 20.97 27.05
CA ASN A 212 -0.22 20.97 25.85
C ASN A 212 0.34 19.56 25.56
N ALA A 213 0.80 18.87 26.59
CA ALA A 213 1.28 17.49 26.46
C ALA A 213 0.16 16.54 26.00
N ALA A 214 -1.04 16.65 26.57
CA ALA A 214 -2.20 15.86 26.14
C ALA A 214 -2.57 16.12 24.67
N ALA A 215 -2.54 17.36 24.21
CA ALA A 215 -2.77 17.70 22.79
C ALA A 215 -1.69 17.10 21.88
N LEU A 216 -0.41 17.18 22.29
CA LEU A 216 0.69 16.64 21.48
C LEU A 216 0.76 15.11 21.48
N LEU A 217 0.26 14.44 22.51
CA LEU A 217 0.04 12.98 22.45
C LEU A 217 -0.89 12.61 21.31
N VAL A 218 -1.97 13.38 21.09
CA VAL A 218 -2.88 13.14 19.96
C VAL A 218 -2.15 13.26 18.63
N HIS A 219 -1.33 14.30 18.46
CA HIS A 219 -0.54 14.48 17.23
C HIS A 219 0.53 13.39 17.07
N GLY A 220 1.21 13.01 18.14
CA GLY A 220 2.22 11.95 18.13
C GLY A 220 1.64 10.60 17.70
N TYR A 221 0.58 10.15 18.36
CA TYR A 221 -0.11 8.92 18.00
C TYR A 221 -0.69 8.95 16.59
N TYR A 222 -1.22 10.11 16.16
CA TYR A 222 -1.70 10.26 14.78
C TYR A 222 -0.55 10.11 13.77
N GLY A 223 0.63 10.65 14.09
CA GLY A 223 1.82 10.54 13.26
C GLY A 223 2.31 9.10 13.03
N ILE A 224 2.24 8.25 14.07
CA ILE A 224 2.58 6.82 13.97
C ILE A 224 1.38 5.95 13.56
N LYS A 225 0.21 6.56 13.26
CA LYS A 225 -1.04 5.90 12.86
C LYS A 225 -1.65 4.99 13.95
N ASP A 226 -1.34 5.22 15.19
CA ASP A 226 -1.98 4.54 16.33
C ASP A 226 -3.32 5.22 16.66
N TYR A 227 -4.31 4.97 15.82
CA TYR A 227 -5.60 5.65 15.86
C TYR A 227 -6.43 5.37 17.12
N GLU A 228 -6.26 4.21 17.75
CA GLU A 228 -6.96 3.93 19.01
C GLU A 228 -6.44 4.81 20.14
N ASN A 229 -5.13 5.00 20.25
CA ASN A 229 -4.54 5.89 21.24
C ASN A 229 -4.78 7.37 20.91
N VAL A 230 -4.91 7.75 19.62
CA VAL A 230 -5.40 9.08 19.23
C VAL A 230 -6.76 9.38 19.86
N ILE A 231 -7.70 8.44 19.73
CA ILE A 231 -9.06 8.63 20.28
C ILE A 231 -9.04 8.71 21.81
N ARG A 232 -8.25 7.86 22.49
CA ARG A 232 -8.11 7.88 23.95
C ARG A 232 -7.53 9.19 24.45
N ALA A 233 -6.36 9.59 23.92
CA ALA A 233 -5.68 10.83 24.31
C ALA A 233 -6.53 12.07 24.01
N GLY A 234 -7.17 12.10 22.83
CA GLY A 234 -8.04 13.19 22.43
C GLY A 234 -9.28 13.35 23.35
N ASN A 235 -9.89 12.25 23.76
CA ASN A 235 -11.01 12.28 24.70
C ASN A 235 -10.57 12.75 26.11
N ILE A 236 -9.37 12.38 26.57
CA ILE A 236 -8.80 12.89 27.84
C ILE A 236 -8.62 14.41 27.72
N PHE A 237 -7.97 14.88 26.66
CA PHE A 237 -7.80 16.30 26.41
C PHE A 237 -9.12 17.06 26.40
N LEU A 238 -10.14 16.60 25.66
CA LEU A 238 -11.42 17.29 25.53
C LEU A 238 -12.20 17.36 26.85
N ARG A 239 -12.03 16.41 27.78
CA ARG A 239 -12.66 16.41 29.10
C ARG A 239 -11.99 17.35 30.07
N GLN A 240 -10.68 17.51 30.01
CA GLN A 240 -9.86 18.23 31.00
C GLN A 240 -9.47 19.63 30.55
N SER A 241 -9.45 19.87 29.22
CA SER A 241 -8.99 21.15 28.69
C SER A 241 -9.99 22.29 28.97
N THR A 242 -9.50 23.35 29.60
CA THR A 242 -10.12 24.67 29.64
C THR A 242 -9.69 25.57 28.48
N GLY A 243 -8.88 25.02 27.53
CA GLY A 243 -8.27 25.71 26.40
C GLY A 243 -9.23 26.30 25.39
N GLU A 244 -8.65 27.02 24.43
CA GLU A 244 -9.38 27.75 23.38
C GLU A 244 -10.27 26.83 22.54
N LEU A 245 -11.39 27.38 22.06
CA LEU A 245 -12.33 26.65 21.18
C LEU A 245 -11.62 26.05 19.96
N ARG A 246 -10.68 26.80 19.36
CA ARG A 246 -9.91 26.39 18.19
C ARG A 246 -9.11 25.10 18.42
N GLU A 247 -8.43 24.99 19.56
CA GLU A 247 -7.65 23.82 19.91
C GLU A 247 -8.54 22.57 20.09
N LYS A 248 -9.69 22.75 20.74
CA LYS A 248 -10.69 21.67 20.87
C LYS A 248 -11.26 21.23 19.52
N GLN A 249 -11.47 22.18 18.60
CA GLN A 249 -11.91 21.87 17.23
C GLN A 249 -10.86 21.04 16.47
N GLU A 250 -9.57 21.41 16.57
CA GLU A 250 -8.48 20.66 15.96
C GLU A 250 -8.45 19.22 16.46
N ILE A 251 -8.46 19.01 17.77
CA ILE A 251 -8.45 17.67 18.36
C ILE A 251 -9.68 16.85 17.94
N ARG A 252 -10.87 17.45 17.86
CA ARG A 252 -12.07 16.75 17.37
C ARG A 252 -11.95 16.33 15.91
N VAL A 253 -11.34 17.17 15.05
CA VAL A 253 -11.08 16.81 13.66
C VAL A 253 -10.10 15.62 13.58
N ILE A 254 -9.04 15.64 14.39
CA ILE A 254 -8.06 14.55 14.43
C ILE A 254 -8.71 13.24 14.94
N ILE A 255 -9.57 13.31 15.97
CA ILE A 255 -10.37 12.15 16.42
C ILE A 255 -11.26 11.65 15.28
N GLY A 256 -11.94 12.56 14.56
CA GLY A 256 -12.76 12.20 13.41
C GLY A 256 -11.95 11.47 12.33
N ASN A 257 -10.77 11.96 11.99
CA ASN A 257 -9.86 11.32 11.03
C ASN A 257 -9.41 9.93 11.51
N ALA A 258 -9.09 9.77 12.79
CA ALA A 258 -8.72 8.49 13.40
C ALA A 258 -9.89 7.48 13.35
N CYS A 259 -11.10 7.90 13.74
CA CYS A 259 -12.30 7.08 13.64
C CYS A 259 -12.58 6.67 12.19
N PHE A 260 -12.40 7.58 11.24
CA PHE A 260 -12.58 7.30 9.81
C PHE A 260 -11.56 6.26 9.31
N ALA A 261 -10.29 6.39 9.70
CA ALA A 261 -9.24 5.43 9.35
C ALA A 261 -9.53 4.01 9.91
N LEU A 262 -10.12 3.93 11.10
CA LEU A 262 -10.58 2.69 11.72
C LEU A 262 -11.94 2.19 11.17
N LYS A 263 -12.49 2.84 10.15
CA LYS A 263 -13.81 2.55 9.56
C LYS A 263 -14.99 2.72 10.54
N ARG A 264 -14.79 3.43 11.63
CA ARG A 264 -15.82 3.78 12.62
C ARG A 264 -16.54 5.05 12.17
N TYR A 265 -17.25 4.96 11.04
CA TYR A 265 -17.78 6.14 10.33
C TYR A 265 -18.84 6.92 11.11
N GLU A 266 -19.65 6.26 11.96
CA GLU A 266 -20.60 6.95 12.83
C GLU A 266 -19.91 7.80 13.88
N ASP A 267 -18.85 7.29 14.49
CA ASP A 267 -18.04 8.02 15.47
C ASP A 267 -17.32 9.19 14.80
N ALA A 268 -16.78 8.96 13.58
CA ALA A 268 -16.17 10.01 12.78
C ALA A 268 -17.18 11.13 12.46
N ALA A 269 -18.38 10.77 12.00
CA ALA A 269 -19.43 11.74 11.71
C ALA A 269 -19.84 12.55 12.94
N ARG A 270 -19.92 11.94 14.13
CA ARG A 270 -20.20 12.66 15.39
C ARG A 270 -19.10 13.66 15.73
N ALA A 271 -17.83 13.25 15.62
CA ALA A 271 -16.69 14.12 15.88
C ALA A 271 -16.66 15.31 14.92
N TYR A 272 -16.81 15.07 13.63
CA TYR A 272 -16.85 16.15 12.65
C TYR A 272 -18.04 17.07 12.77
N ARG A 273 -19.24 16.54 13.03
CA ARG A 273 -20.46 17.35 13.19
C ARG A 273 -20.29 18.37 14.30
N SER A 274 -19.69 18.00 15.44
CA SER A 274 -19.47 18.90 16.57
C SER A 274 -18.60 20.12 16.25
N VAL A 275 -17.85 20.07 15.15
CA VAL A 275 -17.02 21.18 14.64
C VAL A 275 -17.70 21.87 13.46
N ALA A 276 -18.29 21.10 12.54
CA ALA A 276 -18.91 21.59 11.30
C ALA A 276 -20.10 22.53 11.54
N THR A 277 -20.79 22.39 12.69
CA THR A 277 -21.95 23.22 13.09
C THR A 277 -21.57 24.47 13.88
N THR A 278 -20.30 24.72 14.15
CA THR A 278 -19.85 25.92 14.85
C THR A 278 -19.99 27.13 13.91
N GLU A 279 -20.67 28.18 14.35
CA GLU A 279 -20.76 29.43 13.61
C GLU A 279 -19.42 30.16 13.60
N GLU A 280 -19.07 30.75 12.48
CA GLU A 280 -17.78 31.39 12.26
C GLU A 280 -17.90 32.90 12.46
N GLU A 281 -17.06 33.46 13.31
CA GLU A 281 -16.92 34.92 13.42
C GLU A 281 -15.85 35.52 12.49
N SER A 282 -15.00 34.69 11.82
CA SER A 282 -14.01 35.19 10.86
C SER A 282 -13.46 34.13 9.90
N GLY A 283 -13.53 34.42 8.66
CA GLY A 283 -13.35 33.64 7.44
C GLY A 283 -12.03 32.92 7.14
N SER A 284 -11.46 32.11 8.00
CA SER A 284 -10.36 31.20 7.64
C SER A 284 -10.16 30.06 8.65
N ASN A 285 -11.21 29.37 9.01
CA ASN A 285 -11.08 28.28 9.95
C ASN A 285 -10.96 26.93 9.21
N TRP A 286 -9.72 26.52 8.94
CA TRP A 286 -9.43 25.27 8.25
C TRP A 286 -10.03 24.05 8.98
N HIS A 287 -10.22 24.10 10.31
CA HIS A 287 -10.81 23.02 11.09
C HIS A 287 -12.29 22.80 10.71
N ILE A 288 -13.05 23.87 10.54
CA ILE A 288 -14.46 23.80 10.12
C ILE A 288 -14.56 23.23 8.72
N ARG A 289 -13.69 23.70 7.80
CA ARG A 289 -13.60 23.16 6.44
C ARG A 289 -13.27 21.67 6.44
N ALA A 290 -12.24 21.27 7.20
CA ALA A 290 -11.85 19.87 7.33
C ALA A 290 -12.97 19.02 7.92
N ALA A 291 -13.67 19.53 8.94
CA ALA A 291 -14.80 18.87 9.57
C ALA A 291 -16.00 18.70 8.61
N LYS A 292 -16.34 19.73 7.82
CA LYS A 292 -17.41 19.67 6.81
C LYS A 292 -17.08 18.63 5.73
N SER A 293 -15.86 18.65 5.20
CA SER A 293 -15.39 17.66 4.23
C SER A 293 -15.37 16.24 4.82
N GLY A 294 -14.88 16.09 6.05
CA GLY A 294 -14.88 14.82 6.79
C GLY A 294 -16.27 14.27 7.05
N LEU A 295 -17.23 15.14 7.38
CA LEU A 295 -18.64 14.78 7.61
C LEU A 295 -19.30 14.22 6.34
N ILE A 296 -19.09 14.89 5.21
CA ILE A 296 -19.55 14.41 3.89
C ILE A 296 -18.96 13.03 3.61
N SER A 297 -17.65 12.88 3.80
CA SER A 297 -16.93 11.62 3.55
C SER A 297 -17.45 10.50 4.44
N ALA A 298 -17.72 10.78 5.73
CA ALA A 298 -18.24 9.81 6.67
C ALA A 298 -19.65 9.32 6.29
N TYR A 299 -20.57 10.24 5.94
CA TYR A 299 -21.90 9.84 5.49
C TYR A 299 -21.89 9.10 4.16
N ALA A 300 -20.99 9.50 3.23
CA ALA A 300 -20.79 8.76 1.98
C ALA A 300 -20.29 7.33 2.22
N ALA A 301 -19.37 7.15 3.18
CA ALA A 301 -18.86 5.83 3.55
C ALA A 301 -19.91 4.95 4.27
N LEU A 302 -20.84 5.55 4.99
CA LEU A 302 -21.99 4.89 5.60
C LEU A 302 -23.07 4.51 4.58
N ASN A 303 -22.98 5.00 3.35
CA ASN A 303 -24.06 4.95 2.34
C ASN A 303 -25.39 5.55 2.85
N ASP A 304 -25.34 6.53 3.75
CA ASP A 304 -26.50 7.23 4.26
C ASP A 304 -26.83 8.43 3.38
N ASP A 305 -27.56 8.17 2.31
CA ASP A 305 -27.91 9.19 1.33
C ASP A 305 -28.79 10.32 1.92
N VAL A 306 -29.56 10.03 2.96
CA VAL A 306 -30.45 11.03 3.61
C VAL A 306 -29.63 12.07 4.38
N ARG A 307 -28.76 11.58 5.30
CA ARG A 307 -27.89 12.48 6.07
C ARG A 307 -26.85 13.17 5.18
N LEU A 308 -26.33 12.46 4.17
CA LEU A 308 -25.38 13.02 3.20
C LEU A 308 -26.01 14.17 2.40
N LYS A 309 -27.22 13.96 1.86
CA LYS A 309 -27.98 14.98 1.11
C LYS A 309 -28.21 16.22 1.96
N ARG A 310 -28.71 16.04 3.17
CA ARG A 310 -28.98 17.13 4.10
C ARG A 310 -27.72 17.93 4.43
N ALA A 311 -26.61 17.24 4.76
CA ALA A 311 -25.34 17.90 5.05
C ALA A 311 -24.80 18.71 3.84
N CYS A 312 -24.89 18.14 2.63
CA CYS A 312 -24.50 18.85 1.42
C CYS A 312 -25.38 20.10 1.16
N GLU A 313 -26.70 20.00 1.35
CA GLU A 313 -27.63 21.13 1.17
C GLU A 313 -27.38 22.25 2.21
N GLU A 314 -27.12 21.89 3.46
CA GLU A 314 -26.77 22.83 4.54
C GLU A 314 -25.45 23.57 4.24
N ILE A 315 -24.43 22.86 3.74
CA ILE A 315 -23.13 23.45 3.38
C ILE A 315 -23.26 24.38 2.16
N LEU A 316 -24.01 23.97 1.14
CA LEU A 316 -24.26 24.79 -0.05
C LEU A 316 -25.05 26.06 0.27
N ALA A 317 -26.00 25.99 1.18
CA ALA A 317 -26.78 27.16 1.63
C ALA A 317 -25.90 28.21 2.35
N GLN A 318 -24.82 27.77 3.02
CA GLN A 318 -23.88 28.66 3.69
C GLN A 318 -22.87 29.33 2.76
N GLY A 319 -22.68 28.80 1.52
CA GLY A 319 -21.75 29.38 0.54
C GLY A 319 -20.30 29.41 1.01
N PHE A 320 -19.84 28.42 1.73
CA PHE A 320 -18.60 28.43 2.52
C PHE A 320 -17.33 28.56 1.66
N ASP A 321 -17.10 27.67 0.71
CA ASP A 321 -16.03 27.76 -0.28
C ASP A 321 -16.34 26.92 -1.54
N GLU A 322 -15.66 27.25 -2.66
CA GLU A 322 -15.90 26.59 -3.95
C GLU A 322 -15.56 25.10 -3.93
N GLU A 323 -14.53 24.68 -3.20
CA GLU A 323 -14.10 23.26 -3.17
C GLU A 323 -15.09 22.40 -2.39
N LEU A 324 -15.61 22.90 -1.26
CA LEU A 324 -16.68 22.23 -0.51
C LEU A 324 -17.99 22.20 -1.32
N ASN A 325 -18.33 23.30 -2.00
CA ASN A 325 -19.50 23.35 -2.87
C ASN A 325 -19.40 22.30 -3.98
N ARG A 326 -18.22 22.16 -4.59
CA ARG A 326 -17.93 21.13 -5.60
C ARG A 326 -18.10 19.73 -5.02
N LEU A 327 -17.55 19.48 -3.84
CA LEU A 327 -17.66 18.19 -3.16
C LEU A 327 -19.13 17.82 -2.91
N CYS A 328 -19.92 18.77 -2.40
CA CYS A 328 -21.35 18.62 -2.17
C CYS A 328 -22.10 18.30 -3.47
N ASN A 329 -21.92 19.09 -4.52
CA ASN A 329 -22.58 18.87 -5.82
C ASN A 329 -22.22 17.50 -6.43
N THR A 330 -20.95 17.09 -6.29
CA THR A 330 -20.51 15.75 -6.72
C THR A 330 -21.26 14.63 -5.97
N HIS A 331 -21.41 14.75 -4.67
CA HIS A 331 -22.12 13.75 -3.88
C HIS A 331 -23.64 13.75 -4.14
N LEU A 332 -24.24 14.94 -4.28
CA LEU A 332 -25.65 15.06 -4.66
C LEU A 332 -25.94 14.41 -6.02
N PHE A 333 -25.04 14.61 -6.99
CA PHE A 333 -25.15 13.92 -8.28
C PHE A 333 -25.02 12.41 -8.13
N ARG A 334 -24.08 11.90 -7.33
CA ARG A 334 -23.95 10.45 -7.05
C ARG A 334 -25.19 9.85 -6.37
N ILE A 335 -25.86 10.60 -5.49
CA ILE A 335 -27.12 10.18 -4.88
C ILE A 335 -28.21 10.01 -5.96
N VAL A 336 -28.35 10.97 -6.86
CA VAL A 336 -29.33 10.88 -7.98
C VAL A 336 -29.03 9.70 -8.89
N LEU A 337 -27.76 9.37 -9.15
CA LEU A 337 -27.38 8.20 -9.95
C LEU A 337 -27.83 6.85 -9.34
N ARG A 338 -28.15 6.79 -8.04
CA ARG A 338 -28.66 5.59 -7.36
C ARG A 338 -30.17 5.42 -7.49
N THR A 339 -30.91 6.44 -7.93
CA THR A 339 -32.38 6.40 -7.98
C THR A 339 -32.93 5.60 -9.16
N ASN A 340 -32.10 5.21 -10.12
CA ASN A 340 -32.49 4.57 -11.39
C ASN A 340 -33.49 5.38 -12.26
N ASP A 341 -33.80 6.61 -11.88
CA ASP A 341 -34.61 7.52 -12.70
C ASP A 341 -33.75 8.16 -13.79
N LYS A 342 -33.85 7.64 -15.01
CA LYS A 342 -33.03 8.11 -16.14
C LYS A 342 -33.27 9.59 -16.48
N ALA A 343 -34.48 10.09 -16.30
CA ALA A 343 -34.81 11.49 -16.57
C ALA A 343 -34.19 12.41 -15.52
N ALA A 344 -34.34 12.06 -14.24
CA ALA A 344 -33.69 12.77 -13.14
C ALA A 344 -32.16 12.76 -13.27
N ILE A 345 -31.57 11.62 -13.65
CA ILE A 345 -30.13 11.46 -13.85
C ILE A 345 -29.65 12.36 -14.99
N ALA A 346 -30.33 12.36 -16.14
CA ALA A 346 -29.95 13.23 -17.26
C ALA A 346 -30.02 14.71 -16.88
N LYS A 347 -31.08 15.13 -16.19
CA LYS A 347 -31.23 16.50 -15.70
C LYS A 347 -30.15 16.87 -14.68
N ALA A 348 -29.83 15.98 -13.73
CA ALA A 348 -28.78 16.19 -12.74
C ALA A 348 -27.40 16.28 -13.39
N TYR A 349 -27.12 15.46 -14.40
CA TYR A 349 -25.87 15.51 -15.17
C TYR A 349 -25.69 16.86 -15.87
N GLN A 350 -26.72 17.33 -16.60
CA GLN A 350 -26.68 18.62 -17.26
C GLN A 350 -26.50 19.80 -16.27
N ARG A 351 -27.16 19.72 -15.12
CA ARG A 351 -26.99 20.70 -14.05
C ARG A 351 -25.55 20.70 -13.52
N ALA A 352 -25.01 19.52 -13.20
CA ALA A 352 -23.65 19.38 -12.68
C ALA A 352 -22.60 19.87 -13.69
N LEU A 353 -22.81 19.64 -14.99
CA LEU A 353 -21.94 20.20 -16.04
C LEU A 353 -22.00 21.73 -16.11
N LYS A 354 -23.20 22.30 -16.00
CA LYS A 354 -23.40 23.77 -16.02
C LYS A 354 -22.75 24.45 -14.79
N GLU A 355 -22.81 23.80 -13.64
CA GLU A 355 -22.24 24.29 -12.39
C GLU A 355 -20.71 24.04 -12.30
N SER A 356 -20.13 23.32 -13.24
CA SER A 356 -18.68 23.08 -13.29
C SER A 356 -17.95 24.33 -13.78
N VAL A 357 -17.10 24.89 -12.93
CA VAL A 357 -16.37 26.13 -13.20
C VAL A 357 -15.07 25.88 -13.98
N SER A 358 -14.39 24.76 -13.75
CA SER A 358 -13.13 24.43 -14.40
C SER A 358 -13.24 23.25 -15.38
N ALA A 359 -12.27 23.15 -16.30
CA ALA A 359 -12.14 22.02 -17.22
C ALA A 359 -12.05 20.68 -16.47
N ASP A 360 -11.27 20.63 -15.40
CA ASP A 360 -11.11 19.42 -14.57
C ASP A 360 -12.41 19.01 -13.87
N GLN A 361 -13.20 19.97 -13.40
CA GLN A 361 -14.51 19.70 -12.81
C GLN A 361 -15.50 19.15 -13.84
N LYS A 362 -15.53 19.72 -15.04
CA LYS A 362 -16.36 19.19 -16.14
C LYS A 362 -16.01 17.74 -16.45
N ALA A 363 -14.72 17.46 -16.58
CA ALA A 363 -14.25 16.12 -16.86
C ALA A 363 -14.53 15.15 -15.71
N GLU A 364 -14.41 15.56 -14.45
CA GLU A 364 -14.76 14.72 -13.29
C GLU A 364 -16.26 14.41 -13.25
N THR A 365 -17.12 15.37 -13.53
CA THR A 365 -18.57 15.17 -13.66
C THR A 365 -18.89 14.15 -14.76
N MET A 366 -18.22 14.27 -15.90
CA MET A 366 -18.33 13.30 -17.01
C MET A 366 -17.88 11.91 -16.59
N HIS A 367 -16.81 11.78 -15.81
CA HIS A 367 -16.33 10.49 -15.29
C HIS A 367 -17.35 9.81 -14.39
N ILE A 368 -17.95 10.54 -13.47
CA ILE A 368 -18.96 9.99 -12.57
C ILE A 368 -20.16 9.45 -13.38
N TYR A 369 -20.55 10.18 -14.43
CA TYR A 369 -21.62 9.72 -15.33
C TYR A 369 -21.23 8.52 -16.18
N MET A 370 -19.99 8.49 -16.70
CA MET A 370 -19.43 7.34 -17.42
C MET A 370 -19.40 6.09 -16.55
N ASP A 371 -18.97 6.19 -15.29
CA ASP A 371 -18.94 5.05 -14.37
C ASP A 371 -20.31 4.42 -14.18
N TRP A 372 -21.34 5.27 -14.07
CA TRP A 372 -22.72 4.80 -14.03
C TRP A 372 -23.15 4.13 -15.35
N LEU A 373 -22.86 4.74 -16.51
CA LEU A 373 -23.16 4.15 -17.82
C LEU A 373 -22.47 2.80 -18.04
N ILE A 374 -21.21 2.67 -17.61
CA ILE A 374 -20.45 1.42 -17.70
C ILE A 374 -21.11 0.33 -16.82
N LYS A 375 -21.52 0.69 -15.60
CA LYS A 375 -22.22 -0.20 -14.67
C LYS A 375 -23.55 -0.69 -15.26
N GLU A 376 -24.30 0.22 -15.91
CA GLU A 376 -25.54 -0.08 -16.62
C GLU A 376 -25.30 -0.78 -17.98
N LYS A 377 -24.07 -1.17 -18.30
CA LYS A 377 -23.67 -1.82 -19.57
C LYS A 377 -23.93 -0.97 -20.83
N ARG A 378 -24.14 0.33 -20.69
CA ARG A 378 -24.39 1.30 -21.77
C ARG A 378 -23.06 1.81 -22.38
N HIS A 379 -22.22 0.90 -22.84
CA HIS A 379 -20.81 1.17 -23.20
C HIS A 379 -20.68 2.15 -24.38
N ARG A 380 -21.63 2.19 -25.33
CA ARG A 380 -21.59 3.14 -26.47
C ARG A 380 -21.80 4.58 -26.00
N GLU A 381 -22.72 4.79 -25.07
CA GLU A 381 -22.98 6.10 -24.51
C GLU A 381 -21.84 6.54 -23.60
N ALA A 382 -21.30 5.63 -22.78
CA ALA A 382 -20.09 5.89 -21.99
C ALA A 382 -18.92 6.32 -22.90
N LEU A 383 -18.76 5.68 -24.06
CA LEU A 383 -17.71 6.05 -25.03
C LEU A 383 -17.92 7.46 -25.57
N LYS A 384 -19.16 7.87 -25.87
CA LYS A 384 -19.46 9.22 -26.33
C LYS A 384 -19.02 10.27 -25.28
N ILE A 385 -19.42 10.05 -24.02
CA ILE A 385 -19.01 10.92 -22.92
C ILE A 385 -17.47 10.91 -22.71
N ALA A 386 -16.81 9.76 -22.88
CA ALA A 386 -15.35 9.68 -22.81
C ALA A 386 -14.67 10.52 -23.90
N GLN A 387 -15.20 10.52 -25.11
CA GLN A 387 -14.71 11.34 -26.21
C GLN A 387 -14.93 12.84 -25.95
N GLU A 388 -16.12 13.20 -25.42
CA GLU A 388 -16.40 14.57 -24.98
C GLU A 388 -15.43 15.02 -23.87
N ALA A 389 -15.15 14.16 -22.89
CA ALA A 389 -14.20 14.45 -21.80
C ALA A 389 -12.76 14.64 -22.31
N LEU A 390 -12.35 13.88 -23.33
CA LEU A 390 -11.03 14.05 -23.99
C LEU A 390 -10.95 15.37 -24.79
N ALA A 391 -12.07 15.89 -25.27
CA ALA A 391 -12.15 17.11 -26.02
C ALA A 391 -12.26 18.39 -25.15
N VAL A 392 -12.40 18.25 -23.80
CA VAL A 392 -12.45 19.40 -22.89
C VAL A 392 -11.09 20.09 -22.86
N PRO A 393 -10.99 21.37 -23.34
CA PRO A 393 -9.71 22.06 -23.37
C PRO A 393 -9.30 22.53 -21.96
N GLY A 394 -8.00 22.55 -21.69
CA GLY A 394 -7.46 23.07 -20.43
C GLY A 394 -7.50 22.11 -19.24
N CYS A 395 -7.80 20.82 -19.46
CA CYS A 395 -7.68 19.82 -18.42
C CYS A 395 -6.22 19.63 -17.97
N SER A 396 -6.01 19.46 -16.68
CA SER A 396 -4.70 19.09 -16.12
C SER A 396 -4.22 17.74 -16.66
N ASN A 397 -2.90 17.50 -16.65
CA ASN A 397 -2.34 16.21 -17.07
C ASN A 397 -2.93 15.03 -16.27
N ALA A 398 -3.17 15.23 -14.97
CA ALA A 398 -3.79 14.21 -14.11
C ALA A 398 -5.22 13.89 -14.57
N GLN A 399 -5.99 14.87 -15.00
CA GLN A 399 -7.34 14.68 -15.52
C GLN A 399 -7.33 14.07 -16.92
N GLN A 400 -6.41 14.50 -17.80
CA GLN A 400 -6.21 13.88 -19.11
C GLN A 400 -5.81 12.40 -18.99
N GLU A 401 -4.95 12.05 -18.02
CA GLU A 401 -4.62 10.65 -17.71
C GLU A 401 -5.88 9.83 -17.39
N LYS A 402 -6.76 10.35 -16.52
CA LYS A 402 -8.04 9.69 -16.19
C LYS A 402 -8.93 9.56 -17.42
N ASN A 403 -9.08 10.62 -18.23
CA ASN A 403 -9.89 10.63 -19.45
C ASN A 403 -9.44 9.54 -20.43
N LEU A 404 -8.12 9.45 -20.68
CA LEU A 404 -7.55 8.44 -21.59
C LEU A 404 -7.74 7.01 -21.06
N ARG A 405 -7.58 6.78 -19.75
CA ARG A 405 -7.82 5.46 -19.14
C ARG A 405 -9.27 5.02 -19.31
N ARG A 406 -10.22 5.92 -19.09
CA ARG A 406 -11.66 5.62 -19.23
C ARG A 406 -12.06 5.41 -20.68
N ALA A 407 -11.54 6.20 -21.60
CA ALA A 407 -11.76 5.99 -23.03
C ALA A 407 -11.22 4.63 -23.48
N ALA A 408 -10.01 4.28 -23.08
CA ALA A 408 -9.42 2.97 -23.37
C ALA A 408 -10.26 1.81 -22.81
N GLU A 409 -10.80 1.95 -21.60
CA GLU A 409 -11.71 0.96 -20.99
C GLU A 409 -13.00 0.80 -21.82
N CYS A 410 -13.65 1.91 -22.21
CA CYS A 410 -14.85 1.88 -23.05
C CYS A 410 -14.59 1.21 -24.39
N TYR A 411 -13.47 1.54 -25.05
CA TYR A 411 -13.07 0.88 -26.30
C TYR A 411 -12.83 -0.62 -26.13
N ASN A 412 -12.18 -1.04 -25.06
CA ASN A 412 -11.98 -2.46 -24.75
C ASN A 412 -13.30 -3.20 -24.54
N ARG A 413 -14.25 -2.61 -23.80
CA ARG A 413 -15.59 -3.19 -23.59
C ARG A 413 -16.35 -3.36 -24.91
N LEU A 414 -16.13 -2.47 -25.86
CA LEU A 414 -16.72 -2.54 -27.20
C LEU A 414 -15.88 -3.38 -28.18
N LYS A 415 -14.80 -4.04 -27.72
CA LYS A 415 -13.85 -4.83 -28.56
C LYS A 415 -13.15 -4.01 -29.63
N MET A 416 -13.06 -2.70 -29.48
CA MET A 416 -12.34 -1.77 -30.36
C MET A 416 -10.87 -1.64 -29.92
N THR A 417 -10.10 -2.72 -30.05
CA THR A 417 -8.73 -2.83 -29.49
C THR A 417 -7.76 -1.81 -30.10
N GLY A 418 -7.92 -1.48 -31.40
CA GLY A 418 -7.07 -0.48 -32.07
C GLY A 418 -7.16 0.91 -31.42
N GLU A 419 -8.39 1.38 -31.15
CA GLU A 419 -8.63 2.69 -30.52
C GLU A 419 -8.21 2.71 -29.05
N SER A 420 -8.45 1.59 -28.35
CA SER A 420 -7.95 1.43 -26.97
C SER A 420 -6.42 1.55 -26.91
N ASN A 421 -5.70 0.89 -27.83
CA ASN A 421 -4.25 0.97 -27.90
C ASN A 421 -3.76 2.39 -28.19
N LYS A 422 -4.43 3.16 -29.09
CA LYS A 422 -4.11 4.58 -29.32
C LYS A 422 -4.25 5.43 -28.05
N CYS A 423 -5.31 5.21 -27.26
CA CYS A 423 -5.46 5.90 -25.98
C CYS A 423 -4.34 5.56 -25.01
N GLN A 424 -3.91 4.30 -24.93
CA GLN A 424 -2.81 3.88 -24.04
C GLN A 424 -1.47 4.48 -24.49
N LEU A 425 -1.21 4.61 -25.78
CA LEU A 425 0.01 5.26 -26.29
C LEU A 425 0.03 6.74 -25.93
N LYS A 426 -1.08 7.47 -26.16
CA LYS A 426 -1.20 8.88 -25.71
C LYS A 426 -1.00 8.98 -24.20
N LEU A 427 -1.52 8.03 -23.44
CA LEU A 427 -1.33 7.97 -21.99
C LEU A 427 0.16 7.88 -21.63
N ALA A 428 0.94 7.05 -22.34
CA ALA A 428 2.38 6.92 -22.11
C ALA A 428 3.15 8.22 -22.32
N GLU A 429 2.64 9.12 -23.17
CA GLU A 429 3.27 10.42 -23.45
C GLU A 429 3.07 11.43 -22.31
N ILE A 430 1.90 11.39 -21.65
CA ILE A 430 1.49 12.43 -20.68
C ILE A 430 1.74 12.09 -19.23
N ILE A 431 2.00 10.82 -18.88
CA ILE A 431 2.25 10.42 -17.49
C ILE A 431 3.46 11.15 -16.92
N ARG A 432 3.29 11.75 -15.75
CA ARG A 432 4.36 12.33 -14.92
C ARG A 432 4.31 11.73 -13.52
N ARG A 433 5.47 11.60 -12.87
CA ARG A 433 5.60 11.07 -11.50
C ARG A 433 6.74 11.79 -10.76
N ASP A 434 6.76 11.64 -9.44
CA ASP A 434 7.68 12.35 -8.56
C ASP A 434 9.15 11.92 -8.70
N THR A 435 9.39 10.71 -9.19
CA THR A 435 10.74 10.18 -9.40
C THR A 435 10.94 9.72 -10.84
N PRO A 436 12.17 9.83 -11.40
CA PRO A 436 12.47 9.37 -12.75
C PRO A 436 12.14 7.89 -12.97
N PHE A 437 12.41 7.03 -11.97
CA PHE A 437 12.04 5.62 -12.01
C PHE A 437 10.52 5.45 -12.13
N ALA A 438 9.76 6.07 -11.22
CA ALA A 438 8.30 5.92 -11.17
C ALA A 438 7.64 6.45 -12.45
N GLU A 439 8.15 7.53 -13.03
CA GLU A 439 7.67 8.08 -14.29
C GLU A 439 7.95 7.12 -15.45
N ALA A 440 9.19 6.73 -15.66
CA ALA A 440 9.59 5.83 -16.75
C ALA A 440 8.84 4.48 -16.66
N PHE A 441 8.71 3.92 -15.44
CA PHE A 441 8.03 2.65 -15.23
C PHE A 441 6.51 2.73 -15.47
N ALA A 442 5.86 3.84 -15.06
CA ALA A 442 4.43 4.05 -15.33
C ALA A 442 4.16 4.25 -16.83
N ARG A 443 5.03 4.97 -17.53
CA ARG A 443 4.97 5.16 -18.99
C ARG A 443 5.19 3.84 -19.73
N ALA A 444 6.13 3.01 -19.28
CA ALA A 444 6.37 1.68 -19.83
C ALA A 444 5.13 0.77 -19.72
N ASN A 445 4.45 0.80 -18.56
CA ASN A 445 3.20 0.06 -18.35
C ASN A 445 2.09 0.53 -19.31
N ALA A 446 1.95 1.83 -19.53
CA ALA A 446 0.97 2.38 -20.47
C ALA A 446 1.29 1.97 -21.91
N ALA A 447 2.55 2.04 -22.33
CA ALA A 447 2.99 1.60 -23.64
C ALA A 447 2.74 0.10 -23.87
N SER A 448 2.99 -0.73 -22.84
CA SER A 448 2.69 -2.18 -22.89
C SER A 448 1.18 -2.45 -23.01
N ALA A 449 0.34 -1.72 -22.27
CA ALA A 449 -1.12 -1.80 -22.40
C ALA A 449 -1.59 -1.36 -23.79
N GLY A 450 -0.91 -0.40 -24.40
CA GLY A 450 -1.08 0.01 -25.79
C GLY A 450 -0.50 -0.97 -26.83
N ARG A 451 0.03 -2.12 -26.39
CA ARG A 451 0.68 -3.14 -27.21
C ARG A 451 1.89 -2.65 -28.02
N ASN A 452 2.45 -1.50 -27.66
CA ASN A 452 3.73 -1.05 -28.20
C ASN A 452 4.87 -1.59 -27.32
N TYR A 453 5.19 -2.86 -27.51
CA TYR A 453 6.20 -3.57 -26.71
C TYR A 453 7.61 -3.01 -26.91
N GLY A 454 7.93 -2.45 -28.11
CA GLY A 454 9.20 -1.78 -28.34
C GLY A 454 9.39 -0.56 -27.47
N LEU A 455 8.43 0.38 -27.49
CA LEU A 455 8.44 1.55 -26.62
C LEU A 455 8.39 1.16 -25.12
N ALA A 456 7.64 0.11 -24.78
CA ALA A 456 7.58 -0.39 -23.40
C ALA A 456 8.93 -0.89 -22.91
N ILE A 457 9.72 -1.54 -23.75
CA ILE A 457 11.10 -1.98 -23.45
C ILE A 457 12.00 -0.77 -23.24
N GLU A 458 12.00 0.17 -24.20
CA GLU A 458 12.82 1.39 -24.12
C GLU A 458 12.57 2.17 -22.82
N LEU A 459 11.31 2.38 -22.47
CA LEU A 459 10.92 3.08 -21.23
C LEU A 459 11.26 2.26 -19.97
N ALA A 460 11.17 0.93 -20.04
CA ALA A 460 11.57 0.08 -18.93
C ALA A 460 13.08 0.06 -18.73
N GLU A 461 13.88 0.15 -19.81
CA GLU A 461 15.33 0.32 -19.71
C GLU A 461 15.72 1.68 -19.13
N GLN A 462 14.96 2.76 -19.43
CA GLN A 462 15.10 4.04 -18.74
C GLN A 462 14.80 3.89 -17.25
N ALA A 463 13.76 3.15 -16.87
CA ALA A 463 13.46 2.85 -15.47
C ALA A 463 14.59 2.03 -14.80
N ILE A 464 15.18 1.05 -15.50
CA ILE A 464 16.34 0.30 -15.02
C ILE A 464 17.51 1.25 -14.71
N LYS A 465 17.82 2.17 -15.62
CA LYS A 465 18.89 3.17 -15.43
C LYS A 465 18.60 4.15 -14.27
N ALA A 466 17.34 4.44 -14.03
CA ALA A 466 16.89 5.35 -12.98
C ALA A 466 16.59 4.65 -11.64
N SER A 467 16.85 3.34 -11.53
CA SER A 467 16.61 2.57 -10.31
C SER A 467 17.52 3.02 -9.18
N ALA A 468 16.95 3.31 -8.01
CA ALA A 468 17.67 3.73 -6.81
C ALA A 468 18.11 2.55 -5.92
N ASP A 469 17.46 1.38 -6.09
CA ASP A 469 17.68 0.18 -5.29
C ASP A 469 17.49 -1.11 -6.12
N ASN A 470 17.88 -2.24 -5.53
CA ASN A 470 17.80 -3.56 -6.17
C ASN A 470 16.36 -4.02 -6.42
N GLU A 471 15.40 -3.61 -5.60
CA GLU A 471 13.99 -3.95 -5.80
C GLU A 471 13.44 -3.29 -7.06
N GLN A 472 13.69 -1.99 -7.25
CA GLN A 472 13.29 -1.26 -8.45
C GLN A 472 13.94 -1.84 -9.71
N LEU A 473 15.26 -2.11 -9.65
CA LEU A 473 16.01 -2.72 -10.73
C LEU A 473 15.41 -4.08 -11.13
N ALA A 474 15.10 -4.91 -10.16
CA ALA A 474 14.54 -6.23 -10.40
C ALA A 474 13.11 -6.18 -10.94
N ARG A 475 12.27 -5.27 -10.45
CA ARG A 475 10.90 -5.05 -10.96
C ARG A 475 10.91 -4.59 -12.41
N ALA A 476 11.74 -3.61 -12.73
CA ALA A 476 11.88 -3.14 -14.11
C ALA A 476 12.45 -4.22 -15.03
N SER A 477 13.41 -5.03 -14.55
CA SER A 477 13.94 -6.18 -15.27
C SER A 477 12.85 -7.24 -15.53
N LEU A 478 12.07 -7.59 -14.51
CA LEU A 478 10.94 -8.53 -14.66
C LEU A 478 9.94 -8.05 -15.72
N PHE A 479 9.62 -6.75 -15.69
CA PHE A 479 8.74 -6.14 -16.69
C PHE A 479 9.36 -6.20 -18.10
N CYS A 480 10.63 -5.83 -18.27
CA CYS A 480 11.35 -5.90 -19.54
C CYS A 480 11.33 -7.32 -20.13
N GLY A 481 11.63 -8.32 -19.29
CA GLY A 481 11.58 -9.73 -19.69
C GLY A 481 10.21 -10.14 -20.23
N ARG A 482 9.13 -9.69 -19.61
CA ARG A 482 7.75 -9.93 -20.08
C ARG A 482 7.51 -9.29 -21.46
N GLN A 483 8.03 -8.08 -21.71
CA GLN A 483 7.84 -7.41 -23.00
C GLN A 483 8.62 -8.12 -24.13
N HIS A 484 9.86 -8.54 -23.87
CA HIS A 484 10.63 -9.36 -24.83
C HIS A 484 9.93 -10.71 -25.10
N LEU A 485 9.31 -11.33 -24.08
CA LEU A 485 8.54 -12.56 -24.27
C LEU A 485 7.32 -12.34 -25.18
N MET A 486 6.61 -11.20 -25.06
CA MET A 486 5.51 -10.84 -25.96
C MET A 486 5.98 -10.69 -27.42
N ARG A 487 7.23 -10.31 -27.63
CA ARG A 487 7.88 -10.24 -28.96
C ARG A 487 8.52 -11.56 -29.40
N LYS A 488 8.40 -12.62 -28.57
CA LYS A 488 9.02 -13.93 -28.78
C LYS A 488 10.57 -13.90 -28.79
N GLU A 489 11.16 -12.91 -28.19
CA GLU A 489 12.61 -12.72 -28.07
C GLU A 489 13.13 -13.45 -26.82
N HIS A 490 13.04 -14.78 -26.84
CA HIS A 490 13.27 -15.65 -25.67
C HIS A 490 14.66 -15.47 -25.04
N LYS A 491 15.70 -15.22 -25.85
CA LYS A 491 17.06 -15.04 -25.33
C LYS A 491 17.20 -13.76 -24.51
N LEU A 492 16.69 -12.63 -25.00
CA LEU A 492 16.68 -11.36 -24.26
C LEU A 492 15.78 -11.45 -23.05
N ALA A 493 14.59 -12.02 -23.20
CA ALA A 493 13.69 -12.25 -22.07
C ALA A 493 14.37 -13.03 -20.93
N LEU A 494 15.13 -14.08 -21.26
CA LEU A 494 15.87 -14.90 -20.30
C LEU A 494 16.90 -14.07 -19.51
N GLU A 495 17.64 -13.19 -20.17
CA GLU A 495 18.61 -12.31 -19.50
C GLU A 495 17.97 -11.45 -18.43
N TYR A 496 16.85 -10.79 -18.77
CA TYR A 496 16.10 -9.95 -17.83
C TYR A 496 15.44 -10.75 -16.71
N PHE A 497 14.81 -11.89 -17.02
CA PHE A 497 14.22 -12.76 -16.00
C PHE A 497 15.27 -13.34 -15.06
N SER A 498 16.44 -13.73 -15.57
CA SER A 498 17.53 -14.26 -14.76
C SER A 498 18.10 -13.19 -13.81
N ARG A 499 18.15 -11.93 -14.23
CA ARG A 499 18.50 -10.80 -13.36
C ARG A 499 17.49 -10.62 -12.26
N ALA A 500 16.19 -10.57 -12.61
CA ALA A 500 15.12 -10.42 -11.64
C ALA A 500 15.03 -11.59 -10.66
N ALA A 501 15.25 -12.82 -11.12
CA ALA A 501 15.20 -14.03 -10.29
C ALA A 501 16.28 -14.07 -9.19
N LYS A 502 17.42 -13.42 -9.40
CA LYS A 502 18.53 -13.36 -8.43
C LYS A 502 18.29 -12.36 -7.32
N ALA A 503 17.41 -11.36 -7.50
CA ALA A 503 17.15 -10.31 -6.53
C ALA A 503 16.39 -10.87 -5.33
N GLN A 504 16.97 -10.74 -4.14
CA GLN A 504 16.34 -11.21 -2.88
C GLN A 504 15.26 -10.24 -2.39
N GLU A 505 15.36 -8.98 -2.79
CA GLU A 505 14.46 -7.89 -2.43
C GLU A 505 13.10 -7.95 -3.15
N LEU A 506 13.00 -8.74 -4.24
CA LEU A 506 11.71 -8.94 -4.90
C LEU A 506 10.72 -9.67 -3.99
N PRO A 507 9.46 -9.21 -3.95
CA PRO A 507 8.40 -9.95 -3.30
C PRO A 507 8.36 -11.41 -3.77
N PRO A 508 8.10 -12.38 -2.88
CA PRO A 508 8.16 -13.81 -3.20
C PRO A 508 7.37 -14.21 -4.45
N ARG A 509 6.19 -13.61 -4.66
CA ARG A 509 5.38 -13.81 -5.86
C ARG A 509 6.09 -13.39 -7.14
N GLU A 510 6.68 -12.20 -7.16
CA GLU A 510 7.36 -11.66 -8.34
C GLU A 510 8.63 -12.45 -8.65
N ARG A 511 9.32 -12.93 -7.61
CA ARG A 511 10.49 -13.79 -7.73
C ARG A 511 10.14 -15.15 -8.35
N ILE A 512 9.04 -15.79 -7.91
CA ILE A 512 8.52 -17.01 -8.53
C ILE A 512 8.22 -16.80 -10.00
N ASP A 513 7.55 -15.70 -10.35
CA ASP A 513 7.22 -15.39 -11.73
C ASP A 513 8.48 -15.18 -12.60
N ALA A 514 9.50 -14.48 -12.08
CA ALA A 514 10.79 -14.31 -12.77
C ALA A 514 11.48 -15.67 -13.02
N MET A 515 11.59 -16.51 -11.99
CA MET A 515 12.21 -17.83 -12.08
C MET A 515 11.44 -18.75 -13.04
N ALA A 516 10.12 -18.82 -12.93
CA ALA A 516 9.29 -19.64 -13.79
C ALA A 516 9.35 -19.18 -15.27
N SER A 517 9.35 -17.85 -15.49
CA SER A 517 9.45 -17.28 -16.82
C SER A 517 10.82 -17.52 -17.45
N ALA A 518 11.92 -17.48 -16.67
CA ALA A 518 13.25 -17.88 -17.12
C ALA A 518 13.25 -19.35 -17.56
N GLY A 519 12.66 -20.25 -16.76
CA GLY A 519 12.53 -21.66 -17.14
C GLY A 519 11.75 -21.86 -18.43
N ARG A 520 10.65 -21.14 -18.63
CA ARG A 520 9.87 -21.19 -19.89
C ARG A 520 10.65 -20.68 -21.09
N CYS A 521 11.45 -19.62 -20.92
CA CYS A 521 12.34 -19.12 -21.98
C CYS A 521 13.39 -20.18 -22.39
N LEU A 522 14.00 -20.83 -21.39
CA LEU A 522 14.97 -21.91 -21.64
C LEU A 522 14.31 -23.10 -22.35
N ALA A 523 13.11 -23.49 -21.95
CA ALA A 523 12.35 -24.54 -22.63
C ALA A 523 12.05 -24.18 -24.09
N ALA A 524 11.69 -22.90 -24.36
CA ALA A 524 11.47 -22.40 -25.72
C ALA A 524 12.75 -22.36 -26.54
N LEU A 525 13.92 -22.19 -25.93
CA LEU A 525 15.24 -22.23 -26.53
C LEU A 525 15.79 -23.67 -26.67
N ASN A 526 14.99 -24.70 -26.32
CA ASN A 526 15.35 -26.11 -26.25
C ASN A 526 16.44 -26.49 -25.24
N ASP A 527 16.79 -25.61 -24.31
CA ASP A 527 17.66 -25.93 -23.19
C ASP A 527 16.83 -26.53 -22.04
N ARG A 528 16.48 -27.79 -22.22
CA ARG A 528 15.57 -28.50 -21.30
C ARG A 528 16.18 -28.73 -19.93
N GLU A 529 17.48 -29.02 -19.87
CA GLU A 529 18.17 -29.30 -18.63
C GLU A 529 18.14 -28.06 -17.69
N GLN A 530 18.49 -26.89 -18.23
CA GLN A 530 18.45 -25.66 -17.45
C GLN A 530 17.01 -25.24 -17.11
N ALA A 531 16.05 -25.47 -18.02
CA ALA A 531 14.64 -25.20 -17.73
C ALA A 531 14.14 -26.03 -16.53
N GLU A 532 14.46 -27.32 -16.49
CA GLU A 532 14.10 -28.20 -15.38
C GLU A 532 14.76 -27.75 -14.07
N LYS A 533 16.03 -27.33 -14.08
CA LYS A 533 16.71 -26.78 -12.91
C LYS A 533 15.97 -25.55 -12.35
N TYR A 534 15.55 -24.65 -13.24
CA TYR A 534 14.77 -23.47 -12.83
C TYR A 534 13.42 -23.86 -12.20
N PHE A 535 12.65 -24.76 -12.83
CA PHE A 535 11.36 -25.18 -12.29
C PHE A 535 11.50 -25.91 -10.96
N ARG A 536 12.52 -26.77 -10.80
CA ARG A 536 12.84 -27.43 -9.51
C ARG A 536 13.18 -26.38 -8.44
N SER A 537 13.96 -25.35 -8.78
CA SER A 537 14.31 -24.25 -7.87
C SER A 537 13.07 -23.44 -7.46
N VAL A 538 12.14 -23.17 -8.40
CA VAL A 538 10.86 -22.52 -8.11
C VAL A 538 10.04 -23.32 -7.09
N LEU A 539 9.90 -24.63 -7.32
CA LEU A 539 9.13 -25.51 -6.46
C LEU A 539 9.79 -25.66 -5.08
N GLN A 540 11.12 -25.75 -5.02
CA GLN A 540 11.86 -25.79 -3.75
C GLN A 540 11.71 -24.47 -2.97
N TYR A 541 11.76 -23.31 -3.66
CA TYR A 541 11.52 -22.01 -3.05
C TYR A 541 10.10 -21.93 -2.49
N GLY A 542 9.10 -22.30 -3.28
CA GLY A 542 7.71 -22.25 -2.86
C GLY A 542 7.38 -23.26 -1.74
N ARG A 543 8.10 -24.37 -1.61
CA ARG A 543 7.97 -25.28 -0.49
C ARG A 543 8.41 -24.64 0.85
N ARG A 544 9.40 -23.73 0.78
CA ARG A 544 9.86 -22.95 1.95
C ARG A 544 8.96 -21.74 2.25
N HIS A 545 8.11 -21.35 1.30
CA HIS A 545 7.24 -20.20 1.34
C HIS A 545 5.80 -20.60 0.98
N PRO A 546 5.06 -21.31 1.86
CA PRO A 546 3.71 -21.79 1.56
C PRO A 546 2.71 -20.69 1.20
N GLU A 547 2.93 -19.46 1.68
CA GLU A 547 2.12 -18.28 1.38
C GLU A 547 2.05 -17.93 -0.11
N VAL A 548 3.04 -18.38 -0.90
CA VAL A 548 3.07 -18.16 -2.35
C VAL A 548 2.69 -19.40 -3.16
N SER A 549 2.24 -20.45 -2.52
CA SER A 549 1.91 -21.74 -3.16
C SER A 549 0.79 -21.63 -4.23
N ALA A 550 -0.06 -20.59 -4.16
CA ALA A 550 -1.08 -20.33 -5.17
C ALA A 550 -0.52 -20.18 -6.61
N TRP A 551 0.74 -19.78 -6.75
CA TRP A 551 1.39 -19.52 -8.05
C TRP A 551 2.28 -20.67 -8.53
N LEU A 552 2.38 -21.77 -7.79
CA LEU A 552 3.26 -22.91 -8.12
C LEU A 552 2.61 -23.96 -9.04
N ALA A 553 1.29 -23.91 -9.22
CA ALA A 553 0.58 -24.88 -10.06
C ALA A 553 1.10 -24.90 -11.52
N GLY A 554 1.39 -23.72 -12.10
CA GLY A 554 1.98 -23.58 -13.43
C GLY A 554 3.38 -24.19 -13.52
N PRO A 555 4.34 -23.77 -12.70
CA PRO A 555 5.68 -24.37 -12.64
C PRO A 555 5.70 -25.89 -12.40
N LEU A 556 4.81 -26.40 -11.55
CA LEU A 556 4.67 -27.85 -11.35
C LEU A 556 4.27 -28.54 -12.66
N TYR A 557 3.30 -27.99 -13.37
CA TYR A 557 2.87 -28.53 -14.68
C TYR A 557 3.98 -28.41 -15.74
N ASP A 558 4.67 -27.27 -15.80
CA ASP A 558 5.75 -27.02 -16.75
C ASP A 558 6.91 -28.01 -16.57
N LEU A 559 7.18 -28.46 -15.34
CA LEU A 559 8.17 -29.47 -15.03
C LEU A 559 7.66 -30.90 -15.31
N THR A 560 6.48 -31.25 -14.81
CA THR A 560 6.00 -32.64 -14.81
C THR A 560 5.53 -33.13 -16.18
N ARG A 561 4.97 -32.23 -17.02
CA ARG A 561 4.48 -32.61 -18.35
C ARG A 561 5.57 -33.19 -19.27
N PRO A 562 6.76 -32.56 -19.44
CA PRO A 562 7.87 -33.15 -20.17
C PRO A 562 8.33 -34.48 -19.56
N MET A 563 8.39 -34.61 -18.23
CA MET A 563 8.78 -35.83 -17.52
C MET A 563 7.81 -36.98 -17.82
N ILE A 564 6.50 -36.72 -17.80
CA ILE A 564 5.47 -37.68 -18.15
C ILE A 564 5.67 -38.18 -19.62
N ASN A 565 6.02 -37.29 -20.55
CA ASN A 565 6.26 -37.63 -21.91
C ASN A 565 7.53 -38.51 -22.10
N ARG A 566 8.53 -38.35 -21.22
CA ARG A 566 9.73 -39.22 -21.15
C ARG A 566 9.52 -40.50 -20.34
N LYS A 567 8.29 -40.74 -19.84
CA LYS A 567 7.88 -41.89 -19.02
C LYS A 567 8.54 -41.92 -17.61
N GLU A 568 8.97 -40.81 -17.10
CA GLU A 568 9.58 -40.64 -15.76
C GLU A 568 8.49 -40.58 -14.65
N PHE A 569 7.58 -41.58 -14.68
CA PHE A 569 6.36 -41.53 -13.86
C PHE A 569 6.67 -41.55 -12.36
N LYS A 570 7.65 -42.37 -11.93
CA LYS A 570 8.00 -42.48 -10.50
C LYS A 570 8.52 -41.15 -9.93
N GLU A 571 9.33 -40.44 -10.71
CA GLU A 571 9.84 -39.12 -10.28
C GLU A 571 8.72 -38.08 -10.21
N VAL A 572 7.79 -38.09 -11.16
CA VAL A 572 6.62 -37.20 -11.14
C VAL A 572 5.75 -37.47 -9.92
N ILE A 573 5.53 -38.76 -9.58
CA ILE A 573 4.76 -39.15 -8.38
C ILE A 573 5.46 -38.60 -7.14
N ALA A 574 6.74 -38.91 -6.93
CA ALA A 574 7.49 -38.44 -5.77
C ALA A 574 7.55 -36.91 -5.64
N LEU A 575 7.64 -36.21 -6.79
CA LEU A 575 7.62 -34.74 -6.82
C LEU A 575 6.26 -34.18 -6.45
N ALA A 576 5.17 -34.69 -7.02
CA ALA A 576 3.83 -34.15 -6.85
C ALA A 576 3.28 -34.44 -5.44
N GLU A 577 3.63 -35.56 -4.83
CA GLU A 577 3.27 -35.90 -3.44
C GLU A 577 3.69 -34.82 -2.44
N ASN A 578 4.81 -34.14 -2.68
CA ASN A 578 5.28 -33.05 -1.83
C ASN A 578 4.36 -31.81 -1.77
N PHE A 579 3.33 -31.76 -2.60
CA PHE A 579 2.43 -30.58 -2.72
C PHE A 579 0.96 -30.90 -2.48
N THR A 580 0.65 -32.03 -1.86
CA THR A 580 -0.72 -32.45 -1.53
C THR A 580 -1.18 -32.01 -0.14
N GLY A 581 -0.26 -31.59 0.74
CA GLY A 581 -0.51 -31.19 2.14
C GLY A 581 -1.42 -29.97 2.27
N GLU A 582 -2.08 -29.86 3.44
CA GLU A 582 -3.07 -28.81 3.71
C GLU A 582 -2.45 -27.42 3.86
N GLU A 583 -1.16 -27.34 4.13
CA GLU A 583 -0.39 -26.11 4.20
C GLU A 583 -0.31 -25.37 2.85
N PHE A 584 -0.54 -26.06 1.75
CA PHE A 584 -0.47 -25.48 0.43
C PHE A 584 -1.82 -24.95 -0.06
N HIS A 585 -1.76 -23.91 -0.88
CA HIS A 585 -2.95 -23.34 -1.48
C HIS A 585 -3.68 -24.37 -2.33
N ARG A 586 -4.99 -24.38 -2.25
CA ARG A 586 -5.92 -25.27 -2.95
C ARG A 586 -5.57 -25.52 -4.43
N ASN A 587 -5.23 -24.46 -5.18
CA ASN A 587 -4.92 -24.60 -6.62
C ASN A 587 -3.67 -25.47 -6.87
N LEU A 588 -2.66 -25.36 -6.00
CA LEU A 588 -1.48 -26.20 -6.08
C LEU A 588 -1.80 -27.65 -5.74
N ARG A 589 -2.60 -27.88 -4.71
CA ARG A 589 -3.05 -29.23 -4.30
C ARG A 589 -3.83 -29.92 -5.41
N ILE A 590 -4.76 -29.20 -6.06
CA ILE A 590 -5.51 -29.72 -7.24
C ILE A 590 -4.53 -30.07 -8.37
N ALA A 591 -3.57 -29.18 -8.67
CA ALA A 591 -2.57 -29.45 -9.71
C ALA A 591 -1.70 -30.68 -9.34
N ALA A 592 -1.28 -30.80 -8.09
CA ALA A 592 -0.49 -31.94 -7.60
C ALA A 592 -1.25 -33.26 -7.75
N TYR A 593 -2.49 -33.32 -7.27
CA TYR A 593 -3.31 -34.54 -7.42
C TYR A 593 -3.59 -34.89 -8.88
N ARG A 594 -3.77 -33.90 -9.78
CA ARG A 594 -3.89 -34.15 -11.21
C ARG A 594 -2.63 -34.76 -11.82
N GLN A 595 -1.44 -34.23 -11.45
CA GLN A 595 -0.18 -34.81 -11.92
C GLN A 595 0.06 -36.22 -11.36
N LEU A 596 -0.28 -36.44 -10.07
CA LEU A 596 -0.27 -37.77 -9.46
C LEU A 596 -1.17 -38.74 -10.22
N ALA A 597 -2.44 -38.40 -10.39
CA ALA A 597 -3.42 -39.23 -11.07
C ALA A 597 -2.96 -39.62 -12.49
N SER A 598 -2.44 -38.63 -13.25
CA SER A 598 -1.93 -38.86 -14.61
C SER A 598 -0.70 -39.76 -14.64
N ALA A 599 0.27 -39.55 -13.74
CA ALA A 599 1.50 -40.33 -13.67
C ALA A 599 1.23 -41.77 -13.18
N GLN A 600 0.44 -41.94 -12.14
CA GLN A 600 0.02 -43.24 -11.58
C GLN A 600 -0.77 -44.09 -12.60
N LEU A 601 -1.71 -43.46 -13.31
CA LEU A 601 -2.48 -44.14 -14.37
C LEU A 601 -1.55 -44.70 -15.49
N ARG A 602 -0.53 -43.94 -15.87
CA ARG A 602 0.43 -44.32 -16.91
C ARG A 602 1.51 -45.30 -16.41
N ASN A 603 1.81 -45.21 -15.10
CA ASN A 603 2.68 -46.17 -14.41
C ASN A 603 1.99 -47.55 -14.23
N GLY A 604 0.67 -47.59 -14.29
CA GLY A 604 -0.11 -48.81 -14.06
C GLY A 604 -0.69 -48.92 -12.63
N ASP A 605 -0.45 -47.96 -11.77
CA ASP A 605 -0.91 -47.90 -10.37
C ASP A 605 -2.38 -47.44 -10.34
N LEU A 606 -3.29 -48.31 -10.80
CA LEU A 606 -4.67 -47.92 -11.11
C LEU A 606 -5.49 -47.49 -9.88
N ASP A 607 -5.25 -48.12 -8.71
CA ASP A 607 -5.94 -47.75 -7.48
C ASP A 607 -5.47 -46.39 -6.96
N ALA A 608 -4.17 -46.16 -6.95
CA ALA A 608 -3.59 -44.88 -6.57
C ALA A 608 -4.05 -43.75 -7.52
N ALA A 609 -4.10 -44.04 -8.83
CA ALA A 609 -4.61 -43.06 -9.83
C ALA A 609 -6.07 -42.70 -9.58
N ALA A 610 -6.90 -43.68 -9.24
CA ALA A 610 -8.31 -43.44 -8.90
C ALA A 610 -8.42 -42.59 -7.63
N ALA A 611 -7.73 -42.97 -6.56
CA ALA A 611 -7.73 -42.18 -5.31
C ALA A 611 -7.25 -40.73 -5.52
N SER A 612 -6.20 -40.52 -6.28
CA SER A 612 -5.70 -39.16 -6.61
C SER A 612 -6.71 -38.36 -7.41
N ALA A 613 -7.41 -38.97 -8.35
CA ALA A 613 -8.44 -38.30 -9.15
C ALA A 613 -9.71 -38.00 -8.33
N GLU A 614 -10.09 -38.87 -7.40
CA GLU A 614 -11.20 -38.63 -6.44
C GLU A 614 -10.87 -37.47 -5.50
N ASN A 615 -9.62 -37.35 -5.05
CA ASN A 615 -9.16 -36.18 -4.29
C ASN A 615 -9.33 -34.88 -5.08
N VAL A 616 -9.12 -34.85 -6.41
CA VAL A 616 -9.43 -33.66 -7.22
C VAL A 616 -10.92 -33.32 -7.16
N LEU A 617 -11.80 -34.33 -7.27
CA LEU A 617 -13.24 -34.14 -7.28
C LEU A 617 -13.80 -33.74 -5.90
N SER A 618 -13.09 -34.01 -4.81
CA SER A 618 -13.50 -33.64 -3.45
C SER A 618 -13.36 -32.14 -3.14
N PHE A 619 -12.61 -31.40 -3.94
CA PHE A 619 -12.47 -29.95 -3.73
C PHE A 619 -13.73 -29.19 -4.15
N GLU A 620 -14.20 -28.27 -3.33
CA GLU A 620 -15.29 -27.37 -3.69
C GLU A 620 -14.92 -26.47 -4.89
N LYS A 621 -15.87 -26.22 -5.80
CA LYS A 621 -15.73 -25.26 -6.93
C LYS A 621 -14.47 -25.48 -7.79
N ILE A 622 -14.21 -26.72 -8.20
CA ILE A 622 -13.17 -27.04 -9.18
C ILE A 622 -13.55 -26.51 -10.58
N SER A 623 -12.54 -26.27 -11.42
CA SER A 623 -12.80 -25.88 -12.82
C SER A 623 -13.40 -27.05 -13.63
N ALA A 624 -14.17 -26.73 -14.69
CA ALA A 624 -14.72 -27.74 -15.58
C ALA A 624 -13.61 -28.62 -16.21
N TRP A 625 -12.42 -28.06 -16.42
CA TRP A 625 -11.25 -28.81 -16.94
C TRP A 625 -10.64 -29.73 -15.88
N ASP A 626 -10.55 -29.30 -14.62
CA ASP A 626 -10.04 -30.16 -13.55
C ASP A 626 -11.00 -31.32 -13.30
N ALA A 627 -12.30 -31.06 -13.29
CA ALA A 627 -13.32 -32.11 -13.19
C ALA A 627 -13.28 -33.09 -14.38
N PHE A 628 -13.10 -32.56 -15.61
CA PHE A 628 -12.94 -33.38 -16.80
C PHE A 628 -11.72 -34.31 -16.69
N ASP A 629 -10.53 -33.79 -16.39
CA ASP A 629 -9.30 -34.57 -16.31
C ASP A 629 -9.40 -35.65 -15.21
N ALA A 630 -9.98 -35.32 -14.05
CA ALA A 630 -10.17 -36.27 -12.96
C ALA A 630 -11.14 -37.40 -13.36
N ASN A 631 -12.31 -37.05 -13.93
CA ASN A 631 -13.28 -38.04 -14.40
C ASN A 631 -12.72 -38.90 -15.54
N MET A 632 -11.93 -38.33 -16.45
CA MET A 632 -11.25 -39.08 -17.52
C MET A 632 -10.21 -40.06 -16.96
N THR A 633 -9.45 -39.67 -15.93
CA THR A 633 -8.50 -40.54 -15.27
C THR A 633 -9.21 -41.72 -14.57
N LEU A 634 -10.30 -41.43 -13.84
CA LEU A 634 -11.15 -42.44 -13.21
C LEU A 634 -11.73 -43.41 -14.25
N ALA A 635 -12.29 -42.87 -15.33
CA ALA A 635 -12.86 -43.70 -16.40
C ALA A 635 -11.82 -44.62 -17.03
N GLN A 636 -10.62 -44.14 -17.31
CA GLN A 636 -9.52 -44.94 -17.86
C GLN A 636 -8.98 -45.96 -16.86
N ALA A 637 -8.85 -45.58 -15.58
CA ALA A 637 -8.39 -46.48 -14.53
C ALA A 637 -9.37 -47.66 -14.37
N TYR A 638 -10.66 -47.38 -14.24
CA TYR A 638 -11.69 -48.42 -14.11
C TYR A 638 -11.87 -49.25 -15.38
N GLN A 639 -11.71 -48.67 -16.57
CA GLN A 639 -11.69 -49.40 -17.83
C GLN A 639 -10.56 -50.42 -17.89
N LYS A 640 -9.32 -50.04 -17.47
CA LYS A 640 -8.17 -50.93 -17.36
C LYS A 640 -8.37 -52.03 -16.31
N LYS A 641 -9.07 -51.71 -15.21
CA LYS A 641 -9.46 -52.66 -14.17
C LYS A 641 -10.61 -53.60 -14.59
N LYS A 642 -11.18 -53.41 -15.77
CA LYS A 642 -12.34 -54.09 -16.32
C LYS A 642 -13.63 -53.84 -15.53
N ASP A 643 -13.69 -52.81 -14.71
CA ASP A 643 -14.90 -52.32 -14.04
C ASP A 643 -15.61 -51.34 -14.98
N TYR A 644 -16.34 -51.92 -15.92
CA TYR A 644 -16.95 -51.15 -17.02
C TYR A 644 -18.10 -50.26 -16.57
N ASP A 645 -18.79 -50.59 -15.49
CA ASP A 645 -19.93 -49.80 -14.96
C ASP A 645 -19.38 -48.49 -14.35
N ARG A 646 -18.33 -48.55 -13.53
CA ARG A 646 -17.67 -47.34 -13.03
C ARG A 646 -16.97 -46.56 -14.14
N ALA A 647 -16.34 -47.24 -15.09
CA ALA A 647 -15.76 -46.58 -16.26
C ALA A 647 -16.76 -45.78 -17.08
N GLU A 648 -17.96 -46.37 -17.34
CA GLU A 648 -19.07 -45.69 -18.01
C GLU A 648 -19.58 -44.51 -17.21
N HIS A 649 -19.78 -44.67 -15.91
CA HIS A 649 -20.24 -43.58 -15.03
C HIS A 649 -19.34 -42.36 -15.08
N TYR A 650 -18.03 -42.52 -14.84
CA TYR A 650 -17.08 -41.40 -14.84
C TYR A 650 -16.87 -40.82 -16.26
N ALA A 651 -16.90 -41.65 -17.28
CA ALA A 651 -16.81 -41.16 -18.67
C ALA A 651 -18.01 -40.27 -19.05
N ARG A 652 -19.22 -40.60 -18.59
CA ARG A 652 -20.41 -39.74 -18.77
C ARG A 652 -20.27 -38.42 -18.04
N ASN A 653 -19.75 -38.44 -16.81
CA ASN A 653 -19.48 -37.21 -16.06
C ASN A 653 -18.43 -36.34 -16.79
N ALA A 654 -17.39 -36.94 -17.36
CA ALA A 654 -16.45 -36.23 -18.21
C ALA A 654 -17.07 -35.62 -19.46
N ALA A 655 -17.98 -36.37 -20.13
CA ALA A 655 -18.67 -35.90 -21.33
C ALA A 655 -19.59 -34.69 -21.08
N ASN A 656 -20.09 -34.50 -19.85
CA ASN A 656 -20.87 -33.32 -19.46
C ASN A 656 -20.04 -32.09 -19.15
N GLY A 657 -18.71 -32.17 -19.28
CA GLY A 657 -17.72 -31.11 -18.96
C GLY A 657 -17.53 -30.09 -20.09
N PRO A 658 -16.28 -29.88 -20.56
CA PRO A 658 -15.93 -28.75 -21.40
C PRO A 658 -16.62 -28.75 -22.77
N GLU A 659 -16.86 -27.55 -23.32
CA GLU A 659 -17.46 -27.31 -24.64
C GLU A 659 -16.45 -27.52 -25.78
N ASN A 660 -15.71 -28.64 -25.77
CA ASN A 660 -14.74 -29.00 -26.78
C ASN A 660 -15.06 -30.37 -27.39
N SER A 661 -15.29 -30.42 -28.70
CA SER A 661 -15.70 -31.64 -29.41
C SER A 661 -14.71 -32.79 -29.21
N GLY A 662 -13.40 -32.54 -29.32
CA GLY A 662 -12.38 -33.58 -29.16
C GLY A 662 -12.30 -34.16 -27.75
N SER A 663 -12.45 -33.35 -26.72
CA SER A 663 -12.49 -33.80 -25.31
C SER A 663 -13.73 -34.65 -25.06
N ARG A 664 -14.93 -34.18 -25.46
CA ARG A 664 -16.19 -34.95 -25.35
C ARG A 664 -16.15 -36.22 -26.15
N ARG A 665 -15.60 -36.19 -27.36
CA ARG A 665 -15.37 -37.38 -28.17
C ARG A 665 -14.60 -38.45 -27.40
N SER A 666 -13.50 -38.06 -26.76
CA SER A 666 -12.65 -39.00 -26.02
C SER A 666 -13.42 -39.64 -24.85
N ALA A 667 -14.22 -38.88 -24.12
CA ALA A 667 -15.07 -39.37 -23.03
C ALA A 667 -16.15 -40.32 -23.55
N TRP A 668 -16.88 -39.92 -24.59
CA TRP A 668 -17.92 -40.72 -25.20
C TRP A 668 -17.40 -42.05 -25.76
N TRP A 669 -16.19 -42.08 -26.31
CA TRP A 669 -15.59 -43.36 -26.75
C TRP A 669 -15.32 -44.32 -25.59
N ILE A 670 -14.96 -43.83 -24.42
CA ILE A 670 -14.86 -44.69 -23.21
C ILE A 670 -16.21 -45.26 -22.87
N VAL A 671 -17.33 -44.47 -22.91
CA VAL A 671 -18.68 -44.94 -22.67
C VAL A 671 -19.07 -46.03 -23.66
N VAL A 672 -18.86 -45.83 -24.96
CA VAL A 672 -19.20 -46.82 -26.02
C VAL A 672 -18.38 -48.09 -25.81
N ASN A 673 -17.08 -47.97 -25.57
CA ASN A 673 -16.19 -49.12 -25.42
C ASN A 673 -16.47 -49.90 -24.12
N SER A 674 -16.79 -49.24 -23.06
CA SER A 674 -17.14 -49.87 -21.77
C SER A 674 -18.49 -50.62 -21.92
N CYS A 675 -19.49 -50.00 -22.52
CA CYS A 675 -20.77 -50.63 -22.81
C CYS A 675 -20.62 -51.88 -23.72
N LYS A 676 -19.75 -51.82 -24.69
CA LYS A 676 -19.43 -52.99 -25.58
C LYS A 676 -18.71 -54.09 -24.81
N ALA A 677 -17.70 -53.71 -24.00
CA ALA A 677 -16.87 -54.68 -23.30
C ALA A 677 -17.62 -55.37 -22.14
N SER A 678 -18.58 -54.69 -21.53
CA SER A 678 -19.50 -55.29 -20.51
C SER A 678 -20.58 -56.21 -21.09
N GLY A 679 -20.56 -56.47 -22.40
CA GLY A 679 -21.55 -57.38 -23.06
C GLY A 679 -22.99 -56.81 -23.12
N GLN A 680 -23.18 -55.52 -23.01
CA GLN A 680 -24.50 -54.88 -23.05
C GLN A 680 -25.18 -55.07 -24.42
N SER A 681 -26.51 -55.13 -24.41
CA SER A 681 -27.30 -55.37 -25.62
C SER A 681 -27.03 -54.35 -26.74
N LYS A 682 -27.14 -54.77 -28.00
CA LYS A 682 -27.06 -53.88 -29.16
C LYS A 682 -28.07 -52.73 -29.07
N GLN A 683 -29.20 -52.93 -28.42
CA GLN A 683 -30.23 -51.90 -28.17
C GLN A 683 -29.68 -50.80 -27.25
N LYS A 684 -29.02 -51.15 -26.12
CA LYS A 684 -28.39 -50.18 -25.22
C LYS A 684 -27.23 -49.41 -25.91
N GLN A 685 -26.38 -50.11 -26.69
CA GLN A 685 -25.31 -49.49 -27.45
C GLN A 685 -25.86 -48.49 -28.49
N ARG A 686 -26.94 -48.81 -29.17
CA ARG A 686 -27.63 -47.89 -30.09
C ARG A 686 -28.23 -46.67 -29.38
N SER A 687 -28.83 -46.88 -28.20
CA SER A 687 -29.35 -45.77 -27.39
C SER A 687 -28.23 -44.77 -26.99
N ILE A 688 -27.09 -45.27 -26.53
CA ILE A 688 -25.92 -44.41 -26.19
C ILE A 688 -25.48 -43.63 -27.42
N LEU A 689 -25.30 -44.28 -28.54
CA LEU A 689 -24.84 -43.59 -29.77
C LEU A 689 -25.85 -42.55 -30.28
N ARG A 690 -27.16 -42.75 -30.09
CA ARG A 690 -28.18 -41.70 -30.38
C ARG A 690 -27.98 -40.49 -29.48
N THR A 691 -27.84 -40.68 -28.19
CA THR A 691 -27.55 -39.58 -27.23
C THR A 691 -26.29 -38.79 -27.67
N ILE A 692 -25.23 -39.47 -28.10
CA ILE A 692 -24.00 -38.82 -28.59
C ILE A 692 -24.28 -38.04 -29.89
N LEU A 693 -25.05 -38.57 -30.79
CA LEU A 693 -25.40 -37.91 -32.05
C LEU A 693 -26.29 -36.67 -31.86
N GLU A 694 -27.02 -36.59 -30.75
CA GLU A 694 -27.83 -35.46 -30.33
C GLU A 694 -26.98 -34.39 -29.57
N ASP A 695 -25.80 -34.73 -29.08
CA ASP A 695 -24.91 -33.78 -28.39
C ASP A 695 -24.47 -32.63 -29.34
N PRO A 696 -24.85 -31.36 -29.04
CA PRO A 696 -24.59 -30.24 -29.93
C PRO A 696 -23.08 -29.90 -30.03
N VAL A 697 -22.26 -30.32 -29.06
CA VAL A 697 -20.83 -30.04 -29.01
C VAL A 697 -20.04 -30.99 -29.93
N ILE A 698 -20.56 -32.22 -30.12
CA ILE A 698 -19.97 -33.18 -31.05
C ILE A 698 -20.29 -32.76 -32.48
N SER A 699 -19.30 -32.46 -33.28
CA SER A 699 -19.48 -31.90 -34.62
C SER A 699 -18.44 -32.44 -35.63
N GLY A 700 -18.65 -32.19 -36.93
CA GLY A 700 -17.74 -32.49 -37.99
C GLY A 700 -17.32 -33.96 -38.03
N ARG A 701 -16.02 -34.23 -38.21
CA ARG A 701 -15.43 -35.57 -38.30
C ARG A 701 -15.73 -36.45 -37.07
N ASP A 702 -15.78 -35.84 -35.86
CA ASP A 702 -16.03 -36.58 -34.64
C ASP A 702 -17.46 -37.18 -34.65
N LYS A 703 -18.42 -36.45 -35.16
CA LYS A 703 -19.81 -36.92 -35.33
C LYS A 703 -19.95 -38.04 -36.33
N VAL A 704 -19.13 -38.01 -37.40
CA VAL A 704 -19.09 -39.07 -38.43
C VAL A 704 -18.63 -40.40 -37.83
N ASP A 705 -17.63 -40.40 -36.97
CA ASP A 705 -17.12 -41.65 -36.34
C ASP A 705 -18.23 -42.33 -35.48
N PHE A 706 -19.01 -41.56 -34.73
CA PHE A 706 -20.11 -42.13 -33.98
C PHE A 706 -21.26 -42.55 -34.84
N ARG A 707 -21.55 -41.89 -35.98
CA ARG A 707 -22.55 -42.33 -36.96
C ARG A 707 -22.16 -43.64 -37.58
N LEU A 708 -20.91 -43.83 -37.97
CA LEU A 708 -20.39 -45.08 -38.49
C LEU A 708 -20.54 -46.21 -37.47
N ALA A 709 -20.15 -45.96 -36.19
CA ALA A 709 -20.39 -46.93 -35.12
C ALA A 709 -21.85 -47.28 -34.91
N TYR A 710 -22.77 -46.31 -35.09
CA TYR A 710 -24.20 -46.54 -35.03
C TYR A 710 -24.71 -47.39 -36.19
N ILE A 711 -24.27 -47.12 -37.43
CA ILE A 711 -24.60 -47.88 -38.63
C ILE A 711 -24.20 -49.36 -38.51
N TYR A 712 -23.00 -49.65 -37.97
CA TYR A 712 -22.56 -51.02 -37.76
C TYR A 712 -23.38 -51.83 -36.72
N LEU A 713 -24.17 -51.18 -35.91
CA LEU A 713 -25.09 -51.83 -35.00
C LEU A 713 -26.51 -52.05 -35.57
N LEU A 714 -26.82 -51.44 -36.69
CA LEU A 714 -28.11 -51.61 -37.39
C LEU A 714 -28.17 -52.94 -38.12
N ASP A 715 -29.37 -53.43 -38.29
CA ASP A 715 -29.64 -54.62 -39.12
C ASP A 715 -29.66 -54.21 -40.59
N PRO A 716 -28.79 -54.83 -41.46
CA PRO A 716 -28.70 -54.43 -42.86
C PRO A 716 -30.00 -54.54 -43.64
N GLU A 717 -30.84 -55.53 -43.33
CA GLU A 717 -32.12 -55.72 -44.04
C GLU A 717 -33.26 -54.93 -43.41
N LYS A 718 -33.42 -54.95 -42.09
CA LYS A 718 -34.52 -54.31 -41.39
C LYS A 718 -34.38 -52.79 -41.28
N ASP A 719 -33.15 -52.29 -41.19
CA ASP A 719 -32.88 -50.87 -40.95
C ASP A 719 -32.32 -50.15 -42.20
N LYS A 720 -32.49 -50.71 -43.43
CA LYS A 720 -31.95 -50.22 -44.69
C LYS A 720 -32.15 -48.71 -44.90
N ASN A 721 -33.38 -48.22 -44.67
CA ASN A 721 -33.67 -46.80 -44.82
C ASN A 721 -32.92 -45.91 -43.80
N LYS A 722 -32.76 -46.37 -42.55
CA LYS A 722 -31.99 -45.67 -41.54
C LYS A 722 -30.49 -45.64 -41.87
N ILE A 723 -29.97 -46.75 -42.38
CA ILE A 723 -28.55 -46.84 -42.83
C ILE A 723 -28.32 -45.82 -43.94
N LYS A 724 -29.17 -45.79 -44.98
CA LYS A 724 -29.06 -44.82 -46.09
C LYS A 724 -29.18 -43.38 -45.60
N GLN A 725 -30.08 -43.08 -44.65
CA GLN A 725 -30.22 -41.76 -44.03
C GLN A 725 -28.94 -41.37 -43.31
N GLN A 726 -28.35 -42.22 -42.45
CA GLN A 726 -27.14 -41.93 -41.68
C GLN A 726 -25.92 -41.76 -42.58
N ILE A 727 -25.80 -42.54 -43.64
CA ILE A 727 -24.74 -42.40 -44.68
C ILE A 727 -24.88 -41.00 -45.32
N GLY A 728 -26.08 -40.62 -45.71
CA GLY A 728 -26.36 -39.30 -46.29
C GLY A 728 -25.96 -38.14 -45.36
N LEU A 729 -26.17 -38.30 -44.04
CA LEU A 729 -25.73 -37.33 -43.02
C LEU A 729 -24.18 -37.32 -42.86
N CYS A 730 -23.51 -38.47 -42.97
CA CYS A 730 -22.05 -38.52 -42.98
C CYS A 730 -21.41 -37.75 -44.15
N LYS A 731 -22.04 -37.85 -45.33
CA LYS A 731 -21.52 -37.18 -46.55
C LYS A 731 -21.64 -35.66 -46.52
N LYS A 732 -22.48 -35.11 -45.63
CA LYS A 732 -22.61 -33.64 -45.42
C LYS A 732 -21.43 -33.06 -44.63
N GLU A 733 -20.58 -33.91 -44.03
CA GLU A 733 -19.46 -33.47 -43.19
C GLU A 733 -18.14 -33.64 -43.96
N THR A 734 -17.07 -32.96 -43.45
CA THR A 734 -15.73 -33.13 -44.00
C THR A 734 -15.15 -34.49 -43.59
N LEU A 735 -15.03 -35.41 -44.53
CA LEU A 735 -14.58 -36.77 -44.28
C LEU A 735 -13.07 -36.95 -44.36
N SER A 736 -12.49 -37.75 -43.45
CA SER A 736 -11.15 -38.27 -43.60
C SER A 736 -11.05 -39.35 -44.66
N PRO A 737 -9.87 -39.64 -45.21
CA PRO A 737 -9.69 -40.72 -46.19
C PRO A 737 -10.21 -42.08 -45.68
N SER A 738 -10.01 -42.39 -44.40
CA SER A 738 -10.50 -43.63 -43.77
C SER A 738 -12.02 -43.67 -43.70
N GLN A 739 -12.66 -42.57 -43.30
CA GLN A 739 -14.13 -42.46 -43.24
C GLN A 739 -14.76 -42.57 -44.62
N LYS A 740 -14.14 -42.00 -45.68
CA LYS A 740 -14.61 -42.15 -47.07
C LYS A 740 -14.62 -43.62 -47.49
N LYS A 741 -13.52 -44.34 -47.21
CA LYS A 741 -13.41 -45.78 -47.53
C LYS A 741 -14.44 -46.60 -46.79
N GLN A 742 -14.72 -46.30 -45.50
CA GLN A 742 -15.74 -47.02 -44.73
C GLN A 742 -17.14 -46.78 -45.28
N ILE A 743 -17.46 -45.53 -45.67
CA ILE A 743 -18.75 -45.18 -46.26
C ILE A 743 -18.97 -45.87 -47.58
N GLN A 744 -17.96 -45.88 -48.47
CA GLN A 744 -18.02 -46.59 -49.74
C GLN A 744 -18.24 -48.11 -49.56
N ALA A 745 -17.58 -48.73 -48.56
CA ALA A 745 -17.83 -50.12 -48.22
C ALA A 745 -19.23 -50.42 -47.68
N LEU A 746 -19.86 -49.45 -47.00
CA LEU A 746 -21.23 -49.58 -46.53
C LEU A 746 -22.30 -49.33 -47.62
N GLU A 747 -21.97 -48.59 -48.67
CA GLU A 747 -22.81 -48.37 -49.84
C GLU A 747 -22.81 -49.55 -50.83
N ALA A 748 -21.70 -50.29 -50.84
CA ALA A 748 -21.57 -51.47 -51.70
C ALA A 748 -22.25 -52.73 -51.14
N LYS A 749 -22.66 -52.69 -49.86
CA LYS A 749 -23.46 -53.72 -49.17
C LYS A 749 -24.94 -53.42 -49.24
#